data_4f4ae08f9a39b85f68e8ace96d723680
#
_entry.id   4f4ae08f9a39b85f68e8ace96d723680
#
_cell.length_a   1.000
_cell.length_b   1.000
_cell.length_c   1.000
_cell.angle_alpha   90.00
_cell.angle_beta   90.00
_cell.angle_gamma   90.00
#
_symmetry.space_group_name_H-M   'P 1'
#
loop_
_entity.id
_entity.type
_entity.pdbx_description
1 polymer ?
#
loop_
_entity_poly.entity_id
_entity_poly.type
_entity_poly.pdbx_seq_one_letter_code
_entity_poly.pdbx_strand_id
1 'polypeptide(L)'
;MRIFRLVVFISLILSVRSFSQTSHNLLDAKTRDLLREALSGELAKEHVIQITRHHRIQGSRGYRDAAQYVLQQLRAYGYSEKDAYIESYKSDGRVTYQTWQSPSGWDISWGELRMIEPYEERIVGYPEIAMSVITYSNPGDVMAELVWVGSGTSDNDYKGKDVVGKIVLATGYGGAVHRLAVLKYGAKAVVCYLDDERAKDHPDMLQYTGMWPRTEELERVTFGFNLSHRQGEKLRNLIVAGKKVVVRAQVKGIGLEPYFMDIVVAHLRGSEKPEEEFVLSAHLDHPKESANDNASGSAAILDIARTLKELTDSGRLPRLKRSIQFVWVPEWNGTMAYVDAHPELVGPALGGKFLGNLNLDMVGENEELLHSKLILTRTPNSIPSILNDVVENMAQMVDGMNIRTPRGSLSELNYRVTPYSGGSDHMMFIDRKIPGVMFVHGPDYTHHTSEDTPDKVDPVELERSEVIAAGTVFFLANLEPNQALDLVYLAAASSTQRIGEAGRRALQLVLNSPLDQLPAKTGEALIVIEENTHLEKEGLATTMWFNDEEQVRRAVEVFQKQADVHARVLADEVKQSAASRLGKKSVAVPSGIVDKRVPVRLTRGPLDFGLPESKLSEAERASSSSRYRLSGDVRFEIVNFIDGKRTISEIERALIGEFGRDAIVGFDRYIEDVVKVGVVRWK
;
A
#
# COMPACT_ATOMS: atom_id res chain seq x y z
N MET A 1 61.38 -32.20 -48.93
CA MET A 1 61.58 -31.05 -48.10
C MET A 1 60.23 -30.32 -47.91
N ARG A 2 59.62 -30.52 -46.81
CA ARG A 2 58.33 -29.85 -46.43
C ARG A 2 58.63 -28.91 -45.26
N ILE A 3 58.42 -27.60 -45.50
CA ILE A 3 58.60 -26.57 -44.50
C ILE A 3 57.38 -26.51 -43.69
N PHE A 4 57.47 -26.75 -42.36
CA PHE A 4 56.42 -26.54 -41.37
C PHE A 4 56.35 -25.04 -40.98
N ARG A 5 55.27 -24.35 -41.30
CA ARG A 5 55.01 -23.01 -40.79
C ARG A 5 54.27 -23.16 -39.42
N LEU A 6 54.97 -22.74 -38.36
CA LEU A 6 54.43 -22.63 -37.01
C LEU A 6 53.62 -21.33 -36.96
N VAL A 7 52.30 -21.44 -36.81
CA VAL A 7 51.41 -20.30 -36.56
C VAL A 7 51.28 -20.16 -35.06
N VAL A 8 51.89 -19.12 -34.49
CA VAL A 8 51.73 -18.76 -33.09
C VAL A 8 50.44 -17.99 -32.97
N PHE A 9 49.42 -18.60 -32.33
CA PHE A 9 48.19 -17.91 -31.90
C PHE A 9 48.52 -17.14 -30.62
N ILE A 10 48.66 -15.82 -30.70
CA ILE A 10 48.66 -14.94 -29.55
C ILE A 10 47.19 -14.74 -29.15
N SER A 11 46.74 -15.49 -28.13
CA SER A 11 45.47 -15.24 -27.49
C SER A 11 45.57 -13.94 -26.66
N LEU A 12 45.08 -12.84 -27.18
CA LEU A 12 44.83 -11.64 -26.40
C LEU A 12 43.66 -11.95 -25.45
N ILE A 13 43.96 -12.29 -24.20
CA ILE A 13 42.97 -12.30 -23.13
C ILE A 13 42.66 -10.83 -22.83
N LEU A 14 41.65 -10.31 -23.49
CA LEU A 14 40.95 -9.10 -23.04
C LEU A 14 40.27 -9.46 -21.71
N SER A 15 40.94 -9.16 -20.60
CA SER A 15 40.29 -9.07 -19.32
C SER A 15 39.28 -7.93 -19.43
N VAL A 16 38.04 -8.25 -19.73
CA VAL A 16 36.91 -7.36 -19.46
C VAL A 16 36.92 -7.18 -17.94
N ARG A 17 37.59 -6.14 -17.48
CA ARG A 17 37.28 -5.63 -16.14
C ARG A 17 35.83 -5.19 -16.23
N SER A 18 34.91 -6.01 -15.70
CA SER A 18 33.62 -5.53 -15.26
C SER A 18 33.95 -4.32 -14.39
N PHE A 19 33.66 -3.13 -14.88
CA PHE A 19 33.53 -1.99 -13.98
C PHE A 19 32.39 -2.37 -13.06
N SER A 20 32.70 -2.99 -11.92
CA SER A 20 31.86 -2.93 -10.77
C SER A 20 31.60 -1.44 -10.57
N GLN A 21 30.43 -0.97 -10.92
CA GLN A 21 29.97 0.33 -10.46
C GLN A 21 30.06 0.23 -8.94
N THR A 22 31.10 0.82 -8.37
CA THR A 22 31.13 1.06 -6.93
C THR A 22 30.02 2.08 -6.68
N SER A 23 28.82 1.59 -6.39
CA SER A 23 27.73 2.45 -5.94
C SER A 23 28.22 3.17 -4.69
N HIS A 24 28.10 4.48 -4.66
CA HIS A 24 28.37 5.24 -3.45
C HIS A 24 27.31 4.90 -2.42
N ASN A 25 27.70 4.21 -1.35
CA ASN A 25 26.79 3.87 -0.26
C ASN A 25 26.65 5.06 0.69
N LEU A 26 25.44 5.46 0.99
CA LEU A 26 25.15 6.52 1.95
C LEU A 26 25.58 6.14 3.39
N LEU A 27 25.52 4.85 3.73
CA LEU A 27 26.05 4.34 5.01
C LEU A 27 27.51 3.94 4.88
N ASP A 28 28.31 4.28 5.88
CA ASP A 28 29.67 3.76 6.01
C ASP A 28 29.68 2.23 6.25
N ALA A 29 30.82 1.61 5.93
CA ALA A 29 30.96 0.15 5.98
C ALA A 29 30.67 -0.42 7.40
N LYS A 30 31.11 0.27 8.45
CA LYS A 30 30.91 -0.17 9.83
C LYS A 30 29.43 -0.18 10.19
N THR A 31 28.70 0.89 9.90
CA THR A 31 27.28 1.02 10.18
C THR A 31 26.48 -0.04 9.38
N ARG A 32 26.78 -0.20 8.11
CA ARG A 32 26.17 -1.22 7.25
C ARG A 32 26.37 -2.63 7.80
N ASP A 33 27.62 -2.99 8.14
CA ASP A 33 27.95 -4.32 8.62
C ASP A 33 27.32 -4.60 10.01
N LEU A 34 27.22 -3.58 10.87
CA LEU A 34 26.53 -3.68 12.16
C LEU A 34 25.02 -3.89 12.01
N LEU A 35 24.36 -3.18 11.09
CA LEU A 35 22.93 -3.39 10.84
C LEU A 35 22.67 -4.80 10.32
N ARG A 36 23.44 -5.25 9.33
CA ARG A 36 23.35 -6.61 8.81
C ARG A 36 23.58 -7.69 9.85
N GLU A 37 24.55 -7.51 10.76
CA GLU A 37 24.86 -8.50 11.79
C GLU A 37 23.81 -8.57 12.90
N ALA A 38 23.15 -7.43 13.20
CA ALA A 38 22.26 -7.31 14.34
C ALA A 38 20.77 -7.51 13.99
N LEU A 39 20.34 -7.13 12.79
CA LEU A 39 19.01 -7.45 12.27
C LEU A 39 18.91 -8.96 11.99
N SER A 40 17.74 -9.54 12.23
CA SER A 40 17.58 -10.99 12.13
C SER A 40 16.23 -11.38 11.55
N GLY A 41 16.22 -11.66 10.26
CA GLY A 41 15.01 -12.19 9.60
C GLY A 41 14.52 -13.50 10.21
N GLU A 42 15.40 -14.31 10.81
CA GLU A 42 15.00 -15.52 11.56
C GLU A 42 14.21 -15.15 12.82
N LEU A 43 14.64 -14.14 13.58
CA LEU A 43 13.89 -13.64 14.75
C LEU A 43 12.58 -13.00 14.32
N ALA A 44 12.59 -12.20 13.26
CA ALA A 44 11.37 -11.64 12.71
C ALA A 44 10.39 -12.73 12.28
N LYS A 45 10.85 -13.81 11.64
CA LYS A 45 10.00 -14.96 11.31
C LYS A 45 9.42 -15.64 12.55
N GLU A 46 10.17 -15.75 13.66
CA GLU A 46 9.62 -16.23 14.93
C GLU A 46 8.49 -15.31 15.44
N HIS A 47 8.64 -13.99 15.29
CA HIS A 47 7.56 -13.04 15.60
C HIS A 47 6.35 -13.23 14.68
N VAL A 48 6.55 -13.45 13.38
CA VAL A 48 5.45 -13.80 12.46
C VAL A 48 4.68 -15.02 12.98
N ILE A 49 5.37 -16.10 13.35
CA ILE A 49 4.75 -17.32 13.88
C ILE A 49 3.95 -17.04 15.16
N GLN A 50 4.42 -16.16 16.05
CA GLN A 50 3.69 -15.84 17.27
C GLN A 50 2.46 -14.96 16.97
N ILE A 51 2.60 -13.95 16.12
CA ILE A 51 1.52 -13.05 15.72
C ILE A 51 0.39 -13.84 15.02
N THR A 52 0.73 -14.76 14.12
CA THR A 52 -0.24 -15.56 13.35
C THR A 52 -1.03 -16.58 14.19
N ARG A 53 -0.72 -16.75 15.48
CA ARG A 53 -1.55 -17.56 16.39
C ARG A 53 -2.89 -16.93 16.71
N HIS A 54 -3.00 -15.62 16.54
CA HIS A 54 -4.18 -14.84 16.90
C HIS A 54 -5.06 -14.60 15.67
N HIS A 55 -6.38 -14.71 15.83
CA HIS A 55 -7.34 -14.27 14.83
C HIS A 55 -7.57 -12.77 15.01
N ARG A 56 -6.75 -11.97 14.30
CA ARG A 56 -6.49 -10.55 14.56
C ARG A 56 -7.44 -9.61 13.81
N ILE A 57 -8.73 -9.90 13.81
CA ILE A 57 -9.71 -9.01 13.17
C ILE A 57 -9.80 -7.68 13.92
N GLN A 58 -9.89 -6.58 13.20
CA GLN A 58 -9.99 -5.23 13.78
C GLN A 58 -11.12 -5.17 14.83
N GLY A 59 -10.82 -4.63 16.00
CA GLY A 59 -11.75 -4.57 17.10
C GLY A 59 -12.10 -5.94 17.71
N SER A 60 -11.16 -6.88 17.73
CA SER A 60 -11.33 -8.20 18.33
C SER A 60 -10.41 -8.44 19.54
N ARG A 61 -10.72 -9.45 20.34
CA ARG A 61 -9.81 -9.92 21.40
C ARG A 61 -8.52 -10.47 20.80
N GLY A 62 -8.61 -11.20 19.69
CA GLY A 62 -7.42 -11.73 19.03
C GLY A 62 -6.47 -10.62 18.55
N TYR A 63 -7.00 -9.49 18.09
CA TYR A 63 -6.18 -8.31 17.78
C TYR A 63 -5.49 -7.74 19.03
N ARG A 64 -6.25 -7.57 20.14
CA ARG A 64 -5.69 -7.12 21.41
C ARG A 64 -4.59 -8.03 21.92
N ASP A 65 -4.78 -9.36 21.83
CA ASP A 65 -3.77 -10.33 22.28
C ASP A 65 -2.48 -10.19 21.46
N ALA A 66 -2.58 -9.99 20.13
CA ALA A 66 -1.42 -9.71 19.28
C ALA A 66 -0.76 -8.37 19.62
N ALA A 67 -1.54 -7.31 19.86
CA ALA A 67 -1.02 -6.00 20.29
C ALA A 67 -0.31 -6.10 21.64
N GLN A 68 -0.83 -6.86 22.60
CA GLN A 68 -0.18 -7.13 23.87
C GLN A 68 1.13 -7.93 23.70
N TYR A 69 1.16 -8.90 22.79
CA TYR A 69 2.39 -9.62 22.44
C TYR A 69 3.47 -8.64 21.96
N VAL A 70 3.16 -7.77 20.99
CA VAL A 70 4.10 -6.76 20.48
C VAL A 70 4.60 -5.85 21.61
N LEU A 71 3.71 -5.33 22.46
CA LEU A 71 4.09 -4.50 23.60
C LEU A 71 5.00 -5.24 24.59
N GLN A 72 4.72 -6.52 24.88
CA GLN A 72 5.56 -7.34 25.76
C GLN A 72 6.98 -7.52 25.16
N GLN A 73 7.11 -7.75 23.85
CA GLN A 73 8.41 -7.83 23.20
C GLN A 73 9.16 -6.50 23.29
N LEU A 74 8.51 -5.37 23.04
CA LEU A 74 9.13 -4.05 23.20
C LEU A 74 9.63 -3.83 24.64
N ARG A 75 8.87 -4.25 25.66
CA ARG A 75 9.31 -4.23 27.06
C ARG A 75 10.55 -5.09 27.29
N ALA A 76 10.56 -6.30 26.74
CA ALA A 76 11.71 -7.22 26.84
C ALA A 76 12.96 -6.62 26.16
N TYR A 77 12.78 -5.82 25.11
CA TYR A 77 13.84 -5.09 24.40
C TYR A 77 14.25 -3.79 25.10
N GLY A 78 13.68 -3.50 26.28
CA GLY A 78 14.11 -2.40 27.14
C GLY A 78 13.39 -1.07 26.88
N TYR A 79 12.29 -1.05 26.12
CA TYR A 79 11.44 0.15 26.03
C TYR A 79 10.71 0.40 27.35
N SER A 80 10.80 1.63 27.86
CA SER A 80 10.11 2.02 29.09
C SER A 80 8.59 2.17 28.86
N GLU A 81 7.82 2.26 29.95
CA GLU A 81 6.38 2.54 29.87
C GLU A 81 6.04 3.88 29.20
N LYS A 82 6.96 4.82 29.24
CA LYS A 82 6.80 6.12 28.59
C LYS A 82 7.11 6.07 27.10
N ASP A 83 7.91 5.10 26.67
CA ASP A 83 8.40 5.01 25.31
C ASP A 83 7.71 3.92 24.48
N ALA A 84 6.96 2.99 25.12
CA ALA A 84 6.10 2.06 24.39
C ALA A 84 4.79 1.83 25.18
N TYR A 85 3.66 1.89 24.50
CA TYR A 85 2.33 1.79 25.10
C TYR A 85 1.28 1.43 24.06
N ILE A 86 0.04 1.17 24.52
CA ILE A 86 -1.11 0.98 23.66
C ILE A 86 -2.06 2.17 23.82
N GLU A 87 -2.47 2.74 22.70
CA GLU A 87 -3.60 3.66 22.60
C GLU A 87 -4.81 2.91 22.07
N SER A 88 -6.00 3.16 22.64
CA SER A 88 -7.22 2.42 22.32
C SER A 88 -8.30 3.37 21.85
N TYR A 89 -8.81 3.15 20.64
CA TYR A 89 -9.83 3.96 20.00
C TYR A 89 -11.11 3.17 19.85
N LYS A 90 -12.26 3.78 20.16
CA LYS A 90 -13.55 3.12 20.17
C LYS A 90 -13.89 2.56 18.78
N SER A 91 -14.36 1.31 18.75
CA SER A 91 -14.78 0.58 17.56
C SER A 91 -16.17 -0.03 17.81
N ASP A 92 -17.22 0.70 17.41
CA ASP A 92 -18.62 0.32 17.65
C ASP A 92 -19.48 0.33 16.38
N GLY A 93 -18.85 0.52 15.22
CA GLY A 93 -19.54 0.65 13.94
C GLY A 93 -20.35 1.94 13.79
N ARG A 94 -20.19 2.91 14.71
CA ARG A 94 -20.97 4.15 14.74
C ARG A 94 -20.10 5.40 14.84
N VAL A 95 -19.00 5.34 15.60
CA VAL A 95 -18.05 6.44 15.70
C VAL A 95 -17.34 6.64 14.36
N THR A 96 -17.10 7.90 14.02
CA THR A 96 -16.42 8.26 12.78
C THR A 96 -15.13 9.02 13.09
N TYR A 97 -14.03 8.59 12.50
CA TYR A 97 -12.74 9.26 12.54
C TYR A 97 -12.53 9.93 11.19
N GLN A 98 -12.52 11.28 11.15
CA GLN A 98 -12.63 12.07 9.94
C GLN A 98 -13.83 11.62 9.09
N THR A 99 -13.61 11.05 7.92
CA THR A 99 -14.68 10.55 7.04
C THR A 99 -14.91 9.03 7.15
N TRP A 100 -14.14 8.35 8.00
CA TRP A 100 -14.15 6.89 8.11
C TRP A 100 -14.99 6.42 9.30
N GLN A 101 -16.01 5.59 9.04
CA GLN A 101 -16.73 4.87 10.09
C GLN A 101 -15.83 3.79 10.68
N SER A 102 -15.74 3.71 12.01
CA SER A 102 -15.07 2.58 12.67
C SER A 102 -15.76 1.26 12.34
N PRO A 103 -15.04 0.14 12.24
CA PRO A 103 -15.70 -1.17 12.29
C PRO A 103 -16.39 -1.37 13.64
N SER A 104 -17.33 -2.31 13.74
CA SER A 104 -17.76 -2.82 15.04
C SER A 104 -16.71 -3.77 15.59
N GLY A 105 -16.58 -3.92 16.89
CA GLY A 105 -15.86 -5.04 17.46
C GLY A 105 -16.53 -6.36 17.06
N TRP A 106 -15.75 -7.43 16.91
CA TRP A 106 -16.27 -8.71 16.47
C TRP A 106 -15.49 -9.90 17.07
N ASP A 107 -16.24 -10.93 17.48
CA ASP A 107 -15.64 -12.14 18.03
C ASP A 107 -16.54 -13.35 17.86
N ILE A 108 -15.96 -14.48 17.49
CA ILE A 108 -16.62 -15.77 17.40
C ILE A 108 -15.83 -16.85 18.12
N SER A 109 -16.51 -17.89 18.57
CA SER A 109 -15.88 -19.03 19.26
C SER A 109 -15.93 -20.32 18.45
N TRP A 110 -16.92 -20.46 17.55
CA TRP A 110 -17.12 -21.66 16.75
C TRP A 110 -18.04 -21.38 15.56
N GLY A 111 -17.83 -22.10 14.45
CA GLY A 111 -18.70 -22.08 13.29
C GLY A 111 -18.62 -23.36 12.48
N GLU A 112 -19.76 -23.83 11.92
CA GLU A 112 -19.80 -25.00 11.06
C GLU A 112 -20.85 -24.83 9.96
N LEU A 113 -20.48 -25.20 8.74
CA LEU A 113 -21.39 -25.42 7.63
C LEU A 113 -21.42 -26.92 7.32
N ARG A 114 -22.61 -27.51 7.36
CA ARG A 114 -22.86 -28.93 7.09
C ARG A 114 -23.95 -29.09 6.03
N MET A 115 -23.73 -29.87 5.00
CA MET A 115 -24.77 -30.33 4.09
C MET A 115 -25.60 -31.43 4.77
N ILE A 116 -26.92 -31.36 4.66
CA ILE A 116 -27.88 -32.30 5.24
C ILE A 116 -28.54 -33.13 4.13
N GLU A 117 -28.92 -32.49 3.02
CA GLU A 117 -29.46 -33.14 1.83
C GLU A 117 -28.58 -32.75 0.61
N PRO A 118 -28.37 -33.63 -0.36
CA PRO A 118 -28.93 -34.98 -0.54
C PRO A 118 -28.24 -36.07 0.30
N TYR A 119 -27.16 -35.76 1.00
CA TYR A 119 -26.47 -36.63 1.98
C TYR A 119 -25.76 -35.78 3.01
N GLU A 120 -25.51 -36.36 4.17
CA GLU A 120 -24.86 -35.63 5.26
C GLU A 120 -23.35 -35.51 5.03
N GLU A 121 -22.82 -34.27 5.13
CA GLU A 121 -21.37 -34.00 5.01
C GLU A 121 -21.01 -32.69 5.73
N ARG A 122 -19.95 -32.69 6.51
CA ARG A 122 -19.32 -31.48 7.04
C ARG A 122 -18.54 -30.82 5.93
N ILE A 123 -18.82 -29.56 5.62
CA ILE A 123 -18.17 -28.83 4.53
C ILE A 123 -16.95 -28.04 5.02
N VAL A 124 -17.16 -27.14 6.01
CA VAL A 124 -16.10 -26.27 6.55
C VAL A 124 -16.45 -25.84 7.98
N GLY A 125 -15.45 -25.41 8.75
CA GLY A 125 -15.71 -24.88 10.09
C GLY A 125 -14.53 -24.11 10.70
N TYR A 126 -14.88 -23.25 11.65
CA TYR A 126 -14.01 -22.51 12.53
C TYR A 126 -13.93 -23.26 13.88
N PRO A 127 -12.75 -23.42 14.53
CA PRO A 127 -11.50 -22.69 14.27
C PRO A 127 -10.51 -23.38 13.32
N GLU A 128 -10.83 -24.56 12.74
CA GLU A 128 -9.87 -25.30 11.91
C GLU A 128 -9.36 -24.45 10.73
N ILE A 129 -10.28 -23.73 10.08
CA ILE A 129 -9.93 -22.74 9.04
C ILE A 129 -10.52 -21.41 9.49
N ALA A 130 -9.67 -20.50 9.92
CA ALA A 130 -10.11 -19.22 10.48
C ALA A 130 -10.94 -18.39 9.49
N MET A 131 -10.60 -18.42 8.21
CA MET A 131 -11.32 -17.72 7.14
C MET A 131 -12.63 -18.37 6.73
N SER A 132 -13.02 -19.54 7.32
CA SER A 132 -14.26 -20.23 6.99
C SER A 132 -15.52 -19.44 7.33
N VAL A 133 -15.48 -18.57 8.34
CA VAL A 133 -16.60 -17.68 8.68
C VAL A 133 -16.27 -16.28 8.15
N ILE A 134 -17.21 -15.69 7.42
CA ILE A 134 -17.08 -14.32 6.92
C ILE A 134 -16.99 -13.37 8.12
N THR A 135 -15.95 -12.54 8.18
CA THR A 135 -15.72 -11.66 9.33
C THR A 135 -16.89 -10.68 9.54
N TYR A 136 -17.09 -10.24 10.76
CA TYR A 136 -18.25 -9.44 11.18
C TYR A 136 -19.60 -10.14 11.00
N SER A 137 -19.63 -11.47 11.04
CA SER A 137 -20.85 -12.27 11.12
C SER A 137 -21.42 -12.27 12.55
N ASN A 138 -22.74 -12.15 12.71
CA ASN A 138 -23.42 -12.38 13.98
C ASN A 138 -23.62 -13.88 14.26
N PRO A 139 -23.78 -14.31 15.51
CA PRO A 139 -24.18 -15.68 15.83
C PRO A 139 -25.53 -16.05 15.19
N GLY A 140 -25.67 -17.32 14.81
CA GLY A 140 -26.89 -17.84 14.20
C GLY A 140 -26.87 -19.35 14.02
N ASP A 141 -28.06 -19.93 13.85
CA ASP A 141 -28.30 -21.35 13.53
C ASP A 141 -29.46 -21.43 12.55
N VAL A 142 -29.17 -21.79 11.31
CA VAL A 142 -30.14 -21.86 10.22
C VAL A 142 -29.94 -23.18 9.47
N MET A 143 -31.05 -23.91 9.31
CA MET A 143 -31.13 -25.04 8.39
C MET A 143 -32.10 -24.67 7.26
N ALA A 144 -31.60 -24.56 6.04
CA ALA A 144 -32.39 -24.13 4.90
C ALA A 144 -31.83 -24.67 3.57
N GLU A 145 -32.66 -24.57 2.53
CA GLU A 145 -32.25 -24.84 1.16
C GLU A 145 -31.19 -23.85 0.69
N LEU A 146 -30.19 -24.34 -0.04
CA LEU A 146 -29.11 -23.55 -0.65
C LEU A 146 -29.51 -23.19 -2.09
N VAL A 147 -29.46 -21.90 -2.43
CA VAL A 147 -29.83 -21.38 -3.74
C VAL A 147 -28.64 -20.74 -4.43
N TRP A 148 -28.28 -21.23 -5.60
CA TRP A 148 -27.23 -20.66 -6.44
C TRP A 148 -27.70 -19.40 -7.17
N VAL A 149 -27.00 -18.28 -6.99
CA VAL A 149 -27.38 -17.00 -7.62
C VAL A 149 -26.37 -16.46 -8.64
N GLY A 150 -25.20 -17.09 -8.80
CA GLY A 150 -24.12 -16.55 -9.64
C GLY A 150 -23.18 -15.71 -8.79
N SER A 151 -22.83 -14.50 -9.26
CA SER A 151 -21.98 -13.60 -8.47
C SER A 151 -22.66 -13.12 -7.20
N GLY A 152 -23.98 -12.95 -7.20
CA GLY A 152 -24.75 -12.44 -6.09
C GLY A 152 -24.54 -10.95 -5.79
N THR A 153 -23.88 -10.22 -6.70
CA THR A 153 -23.50 -8.80 -6.48
C THR A 153 -24.33 -7.82 -7.31
N SER A 154 -25.27 -8.32 -8.11
CA SER A 154 -26.19 -7.50 -8.89
C SER A 154 -27.64 -7.95 -8.74
N ASP A 155 -28.60 -7.03 -8.93
CA ASP A 155 -30.02 -7.36 -8.88
C ASP A 155 -30.42 -8.39 -9.95
N ASN A 156 -29.71 -8.46 -11.06
CA ASN A 156 -29.95 -9.44 -12.11
C ASN A 156 -29.71 -10.88 -11.65
N ASP A 157 -28.80 -11.09 -10.71
CA ASP A 157 -28.45 -12.41 -10.18
C ASP A 157 -29.63 -13.06 -9.41
N TYR A 158 -30.55 -12.24 -8.91
CA TYR A 158 -31.72 -12.67 -8.11
C TYR A 158 -33.01 -12.79 -8.94
N LYS A 159 -33.03 -12.35 -10.20
CA LYS A 159 -34.22 -12.44 -11.06
C LYS A 159 -34.70 -13.88 -11.23
N GLY A 160 -35.98 -14.12 -10.90
CA GLY A 160 -36.60 -15.44 -11.01
C GLY A 160 -36.14 -16.47 -9.99
N LYS A 161 -35.39 -16.04 -8.94
CA LYS A 161 -34.91 -16.91 -7.86
C LYS A 161 -35.65 -16.59 -6.55
N ASP A 162 -36.19 -17.61 -5.92
CA ASP A 162 -36.77 -17.52 -4.58
C ASP A 162 -35.68 -17.75 -3.54
N VAL A 163 -35.22 -16.67 -2.89
CA VAL A 163 -34.17 -16.71 -1.84
C VAL A 163 -34.72 -16.39 -0.45
N VAL A 164 -36.02 -16.01 -0.33
CA VAL A 164 -36.61 -15.63 0.95
C VAL A 164 -36.55 -16.81 1.93
N GLY A 165 -35.96 -16.58 3.09
CA GLY A 165 -35.79 -17.60 4.12
C GLY A 165 -34.77 -18.70 3.84
N LYS A 166 -34.10 -18.66 2.70
CA LYS A 166 -33.08 -19.63 2.25
C LYS A 166 -31.67 -19.13 2.53
N ILE A 167 -30.66 -19.96 2.19
CA ILE A 167 -29.24 -19.59 2.21
C ILE A 167 -28.79 -19.42 0.75
N VAL A 168 -28.05 -18.35 0.48
CA VAL A 168 -27.54 -18.04 -0.88
C VAL A 168 -26.14 -18.57 -1.06
N LEU A 169 -25.86 -19.28 -2.16
CA LEU A 169 -24.52 -19.62 -2.66
C LEU A 169 -24.12 -18.65 -3.78
N ALA A 170 -22.94 -18.05 -3.68
CA ALA A 170 -22.46 -17.05 -4.66
C ALA A 170 -20.93 -17.05 -4.80
N THR A 171 -20.40 -16.42 -5.87
CA THR A 171 -18.96 -16.21 -6.06
C THR A 171 -18.51 -14.79 -5.73
N GLY A 172 -19.41 -13.90 -5.33
CA GLY A 172 -19.07 -12.52 -4.98
C GLY A 172 -18.49 -12.37 -3.57
N TYR A 173 -17.90 -11.21 -3.31
CA TYR A 173 -17.40 -10.84 -1.99
C TYR A 173 -18.51 -10.84 -0.92
N GLY A 174 -18.26 -11.50 0.22
CA GLY A 174 -19.26 -11.82 1.22
C GLY A 174 -20.16 -10.65 1.64
N GLY A 175 -19.59 -9.49 1.97
CA GLY A 175 -20.36 -8.31 2.35
C GLY A 175 -21.23 -7.75 1.24
N ALA A 176 -20.79 -7.78 -0.01
CA ALA A 176 -21.58 -7.34 -1.17
C ALA A 176 -22.76 -8.29 -1.42
N VAL A 177 -22.51 -9.60 -1.36
CA VAL A 177 -23.56 -10.63 -1.48
C VAL A 177 -24.55 -10.50 -0.34
N HIS A 178 -24.11 -10.33 0.91
CA HIS A 178 -24.97 -10.18 2.08
C HIS A 178 -25.92 -8.98 1.97
N ARG A 179 -25.43 -7.81 1.50
CA ARG A 179 -26.28 -6.62 1.31
C ARG A 179 -27.45 -6.89 0.36
N LEU A 180 -27.21 -7.62 -0.72
CA LEU A 180 -28.29 -7.96 -1.65
C LEU A 180 -29.11 -9.16 -1.13
N ALA A 181 -28.48 -10.30 -0.89
CA ALA A 181 -29.17 -11.53 -0.52
C ALA A 181 -30.01 -11.37 0.75
N VAL A 182 -29.38 -10.85 1.82
CA VAL A 182 -30.02 -10.78 3.14
C VAL A 182 -30.78 -9.48 3.33
N LEU A 183 -30.11 -8.32 3.18
CA LEU A 183 -30.72 -7.03 3.55
C LEU A 183 -31.82 -6.60 2.56
N LYS A 184 -31.70 -6.98 1.28
CA LYS A 184 -32.67 -6.61 0.22
C LYS A 184 -33.64 -7.73 -0.10
N TYR A 185 -33.17 -8.97 -0.29
CA TYR A 185 -33.98 -10.07 -0.81
C TYR A 185 -34.44 -11.09 0.26
N GLY A 186 -34.07 -10.94 1.53
CA GLY A 186 -34.61 -11.70 2.65
C GLY A 186 -34.06 -13.12 2.82
N ALA A 187 -32.87 -13.40 2.29
CA ALA A 187 -32.14 -14.62 2.64
C ALA A 187 -31.74 -14.63 4.12
N LYS A 188 -31.47 -15.81 4.69
CA LYS A 188 -31.07 -15.96 6.09
C LYS A 188 -29.57 -15.88 6.33
N ALA A 189 -28.77 -16.33 5.37
CA ALA A 189 -27.32 -16.34 5.44
C ALA A 189 -26.74 -16.42 4.02
N VAL A 190 -25.42 -16.25 3.91
CA VAL A 190 -24.69 -16.36 2.64
C VAL A 190 -23.57 -17.37 2.75
N VAL A 191 -23.26 -18.03 1.65
CA VAL A 191 -22.10 -18.91 1.46
C VAL A 191 -21.39 -18.45 0.21
N CYS A 192 -20.14 -18.07 0.32
CA CYS A 192 -19.36 -17.51 -0.77
C CYS A 192 -18.13 -18.36 -1.07
N TYR A 193 -17.68 -18.38 -2.32
CA TYR A 193 -16.41 -19.00 -2.70
C TYR A 193 -15.76 -18.22 -3.83
N LEU A 194 -14.43 -18.25 -3.88
CA LEU A 194 -13.65 -17.60 -4.93
C LEU A 194 -13.72 -18.42 -6.23
N ASP A 195 -13.95 -17.75 -7.37
CA ASP A 195 -14.00 -18.36 -8.71
C ASP A 195 -13.21 -17.50 -9.73
N ASP A 196 -11.96 -17.20 -9.40
CA ASP A 196 -11.00 -16.56 -10.31
C ASP A 196 -9.96 -17.59 -10.82
N GLU A 197 -9.01 -17.16 -11.65
CA GLU A 197 -7.94 -18.03 -12.15
C GLU A 197 -7.08 -18.58 -11.00
N ARG A 198 -6.80 -17.77 -9.99
CA ARG A 198 -6.04 -18.16 -8.79
C ARG A 198 -6.72 -19.30 -8.05
N ALA A 199 -8.04 -19.24 -7.86
CA ALA A 199 -8.81 -20.27 -7.17
C ALA A 199 -8.89 -21.59 -8.00
N LYS A 200 -8.79 -21.52 -9.30
CA LYS A 200 -8.75 -22.71 -10.18
C LYS A 200 -7.41 -23.42 -10.07
N ASP A 201 -6.32 -22.69 -9.97
CA ASP A 201 -4.98 -23.25 -9.78
C ASP A 201 -4.79 -23.77 -8.34
N HIS A 202 -5.41 -23.12 -7.34
CA HIS A 202 -5.38 -23.46 -5.92
C HIS A 202 -6.78 -23.72 -5.37
N PRO A 203 -7.44 -24.84 -5.76
CA PRO A 203 -8.88 -25.04 -5.56
C PRO A 203 -9.30 -25.30 -4.11
N ASP A 204 -8.37 -25.46 -3.19
CA ASP A 204 -8.64 -25.73 -1.78
C ASP A 204 -8.46 -24.51 -0.87
N MET A 205 -7.92 -23.39 -1.39
CA MET A 205 -7.78 -22.17 -0.63
C MET A 205 -9.12 -21.46 -0.42
N LEU A 206 -9.29 -20.81 0.73
CA LEU A 206 -10.43 -19.96 1.07
C LEU A 206 -10.02 -18.50 1.01
N GLN A 207 -10.91 -17.66 0.49
CA GLN A 207 -10.69 -16.21 0.47
C GLN A 207 -11.09 -15.56 1.80
N TYR A 208 -10.30 -14.59 2.27
CA TYR A 208 -10.71 -13.67 3.31
C TYR A 208 -11.78 -12.71 2.77
N THR A 209 -12.95 -12.70 3.39
CA THR A 209 -14.02 -11.72 3.12
C THR A 209 -14.66 -11.25 4.43
N GLY A 210 -15.23 -10.05 4.41
CA GLY A 210 -15.90 -9.44 5.56
C GLY A 210 -17.28 -8.88 5.21
N MET A 211 -18.18 -8.83 6.17
CA MET A 211 -19.49 -8.19 6.03
C MET A 211 -19.36 -6.67 5.98
N TRP A 212 -18.43 -6.09 6.74
CA TRP A 212 -18.17 -4.66 6.84
C TRP A 212 -19.46 -3.82 6.89
N PRO A 213 -20.28 -4.01 7.94
CA PRO A 213 -21.59 -3.38 8.00
C PRO A 213 -21.48 -1.86 8.18
N ARG A 214 -22.37 -1.14 7.49
CA ARG A 214 -22.59 0.27 7.77
C ARG A 214 -23.38 0.45 9.05
N THR A 215 -23.34 1.65 9.61
CA THR A 215 -24.05 1.96 10.86
C THR A 215 -25.53 1.56 10.83
N GLU A 216 -26.23 1.82 9.71
CA GLU A 216 -27.63 1.48 9.51
C GLU A 216 -27.89 -0.02 9.27
N GLU A 217 -26.85 -0.80 9.03
CA GLU A 217 -26.91 -2.24 8.75
C GLU A 217 -26.68 -3.08 10.01
N LEU A 218 -26.04 -2.54 11.06
CA LEU A 218 -25.53 -3.27 12.24
C LEU A 218 -26.57 -4.23 12.87
N GLU A 219 -27.81 -3.77 13.04
CA GLU A 219 -28.87 -4.56 13.66
C GLU A 219 -29.47 -5.64 12.73
N ARG A 220 -29.06 -5.67 11.47
CA ARG A 220 -29.62 -6.54 10.43
C ARG A 220 -28.61 -7.52 9.85
N VAL A 221 -27.36 -7.40 10.29
CA VAL A 221 -26.31 -8.34 9.87
C VAL A 221 -26.64 -9.73 10.39
N THR A 222 -26.57 -10.71 9.50
CA THR A 222 -26.65 -12.13 9.86
C THR A 222 -25.24 -12.75 9.84
N PHE A 223 -25.05 -13.86 9.16
CA PHE A 223 -23.75 -14.53 9.11
C PHE A 223 -23.52 -15.17 7.75
N GLY A 224 -22.28 -15.59 7.52
CA GLY A 224 -21.92 -16.28 6.29
C GLY A 224 -20.66 -17.12 6.42
N PHE A 225 -20.45 -17.95 5.41
CA PHE A 225 -19.30 -18.83 5.30
C PHE A 225 -18.55 -18.60 4.00
N ASN A 226 -17.22 -18.71 4.03
CA ASN A 226 -16.39 -18.84 2.85
C ASN A 226 -16.06 -20.31 2.63
N LEU A 227 -16.07 -20.72 1.38
CA LEU A 227 -15.67 -22.05 0.93
C LEU A 227 -14.47 -21.98 -0.01
N SER A 228 -13.77 -23.08 -0.15
CA SER A 228 -12.84 -23.23 -1.25
C SER A 228 -13.59 -23.38 -2.59
N HIS A 229 -12.89 -23.12 -3.69
CA HIS A 229 -13.44 -23.30 -5.04
C HIS A 229 -14.00 -24.73 -5.22
N ARG A 230 -13.24 -25.75 -4.83
CA ARG A 230 -13.65 -27.17 -4.89
C ARG A 230 -14.96 -27.43 -4.13
N GLN A 231 -15.10 -26.89 -2.93
CA GLN A 231 -16.31 -27.05 -2.12
C GLN A 231 -17.51 -26.30 -2.73
N GLY A 232 -17.28 -25.05 -3.17
CA GLY A 232 -18.32 -24.23 -3.80
C GLY A 232 -18.84 -24.86 -5.09
N GLU A 233 -17.95 -25.26 -5.99
CA GLU A 233 -18.31 -25.94 -7.24
C GLU A 233 -19.04 -27.27 -7.01
N LYS A 234 -18.66 -28.03 -6.00
CA LYS A 234 -19.39 -29.26 -5.63
C LYS A 234 -20.85 -28.95 -5.29
N LEU A 235 -21.10 -27.96 -4.42
CA LEU A 235 -22.48 -27.57 -4.03
C LEU A 235 -23.23 -27.00 -5.23
N ARG A 236 -22.63 -26.12 -6.01
CA ARG A 236 -23.19 -25.57 -7.23
C ARG A 236 -23.61 -26.67 -8.21
N ASN A 237 -22.74 -27.64 -8.46
CA ASN A 237 -23.03 -28.72 -9.42
C ASN A 237 -24.19 -29.61 -8.96
N LEU A 238 -24.36 -29.86 -7.68
CA LEU A 238 -25.54 -30.56 -7.12
C LEU A 238 -26.82 -29.76 -7.44
N ILE A 239 -26.81 -28.44 -7.19
CA ILE A 239 -27.98 -27.56 -7.44
C ILE A 239 -28.30 -27.51 -8.94
N VAL A 240 -27.32 -27.31 -9.81
CA VAL A 240 -27.48 -27.26 -11.26
C VAL A 240 -27.96 -28.59 -11.83
N ALA A 241 -27.58 -29.72 -11.21
CA ALA A 241 -28.12 -31.03 -11.55
C ALA A 241 -29.56 -31.28 -11.05
N GLY A 242 -30.21 -30.24 -10.50
CA GLY A 242 -31.60 -30.34 -10.01
C GLY A 242 -31.76 -31.04 -8.66
N LYS A 243 -30.66 -31.28 -7.93
CA LYS A 243 -30.75 -31.83 -6.56
C LYS A 243 -31.14 -30.74 -5.58
N LYS A 244 -32.06 -31.06 -4.67
CA LYS A 244 -32.29 -30.22 -3.53
C LYS A 244 -31.08 -30.29 -2.59
N VAL A 245 -30.45 -29.16 -2.32
CA VAL A 245 -29.33 -29.07 -1.37
C VAL A 245 -29.83 -28.32 -0.13
N VAL A 246 -29.81 -28.98 1.02
CA VAL A 246 -30.14 -28.37 2.31
C VAL A 246 -28.87 -28.33 3.15
N VAL A 247 -28.57 -27.17 3.72
CA VAL A 247 -27.41 -27.00 4.61
C VAL A 247 -27.86 -26.52 5.97
N ARG A 248 -27.12 -26.91 7.01
CA ARG A 248 -27.17 -26.28 8.33
C ARG A 248 -25.93 -25.43 8.49
N ALA A 249 -26.14 -24.16 8.75
CA ALA A 249 -25.11 -23.17 8.97
C ALA A 249 -25.22 -22.64 10.39
N GLN A 250 -24.15 -22.76 11.17
CA GLN A 250 -24.12 -22.39 12.60
C GLN A 250 -22.91 -21.55 12.90
N VAL A 251 -23.08 -20.41 13.58
CA VAL A 251 -22.02 -19.55 14.12
C VAL A 251 -22.32 -19.26 15.59
N LYS A 252 -21.33 -19.39 16.46
CA LYS A 252 -21.43 -19.14 17.91
C LYS A 252 -20.35 -18.16 18.35
N GLY A 253 -20.66 -17.37 19.36
CA GLY A 253 -19.74 -16.39 19.95
C GLY A 253 -20.48 -15.12 20.31
N ILE A 254 -19.75 -14.02 20.44
CA ILE A 254 -20.32 -12.73 20.82
C ILE A 254 -20.95 -12.03 19.60
N GLY A 255 -20.33 -12.16 18.41
CA GLY A 255 -20.74 -11.44 17.20
C GLY A 255 -20.29 -9.97 17.23
N LEU A 256 -21.15 -9.08 16.74
CA LEU A 256 -20.87 -7.64 16.71
C LEU A 256 -21.03 -7.04 18.11
N GLU A 257 -19.96 -6.47 18.66
CA GLU A 257 -19.95 -5.83 19.97
C GLU A 257 -19.08 -4.56 19.93
N PRO A 258 -19.38 -3.51 20.70
CA PRO A 258 -18.46 -2.39 20.87
C PRO A 258 -17.13 -2.85 21.46
N TYR A 259 -16.04 -2.43 20.86
CA TYR A 259 -14.68 -2.77 21.29
C TYR A 259 -13.73 -1.60 21.03
N PHE A 260 -12.43 -1.86 20.95
CA PHE A 260 -11.42 -0.87 20.68
C PHE A 260 -10.48 -1.32 19.55
N MET A 261 -10.03 -0.38 18.76
CA MET A 261 -8.87 -0.50 17.93
C MET A 261 -7.66 -0.12 18.76
N ASP A 262 -6.83 -1.10 19.07
CA ASP A 262 -5.63 -0.93 19.89
C ASP A 262 -4.43 -0.67 18.99
N ILE A 263 -3.72 0.43 19.22
CA ILE A 263 -2.54 0.82 18.47
C ILE A 263 -1.34 0.75 19.39
N VAL A 264 -0.36 -0.07 19.02
CA VAL A 264 0.90 -0.11 19.74
C VAL A 264 1.79 0.99 19.21
N VAL A 265 2.32 1.82 20.09
CA VAL A 265 3.23 2.91 19.78
C VAL A 265 4.53 2.71 20.53
N ALA A 266 5.67 2.88 19.85
CA ALA A 266 6.97 2.89 20.50
C ALA A 266 7.83 4.04 19.95
N HIS A 267 8.65 4.65 20.82
CA HIS A 267 9.54 5.75 20.46
C HIS A 267 10.99 5.42 20.80
N LEU A 268 11.86 5.54 19.81
CA LEU A 268 13.30 5.61 20.01
C LEU A 268 13.71 7.08 19.88
N ARG A 269 13.91 7.74 21.04
CA ARG A 269 14.04 9.20 21.12
C ARG A 269 15.40 9.69 20.65
N GLY A 270 15.38 10.72 19.83
CA GLY A 270 16.55 11.46 19.40
C GLY A 270 17.18 12.28 20.55
N SER A 271 18.47 12.56 20.43
CA SER A 271 19.27 13.26 21.45
C SER A 271 19.41 14.78 21.19
N GLU A 272 19.24 15.23 19.93
CA GLU A 272 19.44 16.62 19.54
C GLU A 272 18.14 17.31 19.11
N LYS A 273 17.32 16.58 18.35
CA LYS A 273 16.05 17.07 17.79
C LYS A 273 14.94 16.03 18.00
N PRO A 274 14.58 15.73 19.25
CA PRO A 274 13.64 14.66 19.56
C PRO A 274 12.23 14.89 19.03
N GLU A 275 11.87 16.13 18.68
CA GLU A 275 10.60 16.48 18.07
C GLU A 275 10.56 16.26 16.55
N GLU A 276 11.70 16.10 15.88
CA GLU A 276 11.78 15.70 14.47
C GLU A 276 11.75 14.17 14.41
N GLU A 277 10.68 13.61 13.78
CA GLU A 277 10.41 12.17 13.85
C GLU A 277 10.24 11.52 12.47
N PHE A 278 10.65 10.25 12.38
CA PHE A 278 10.26 9.33 11.33
C PHE A 278 9.26 8.32 11.88
N VAL A 279 8.32 7.87 11.05
CA VAL A 279 7.36 6.83 11.42
C VAL A 279 7.65 5.56 10.63
N LEU A 280 7.84 4.43 11.32
CA LEU A 280 7.73 3.10 10.74
C LEU A 280 6.37 2.53 11.11
N SER A 281 5.59 2.14 10.11
CA SER A 281 4.24 1.61 10.29
C SER A 281 4.09 0.24 9.67
N ALA A 282 3.25 -0.58 10.30
CA ALA A 282 2.76 -1.84 9.75
C ALA A 282 1.40 -2.15 10.38
N HIS A 283 0.47 -2.68 9.60
CA HIS A 283 -0.75 -3.16 10.22
C HIS A 283 -0.57 -4.54 10.86
N LEU A 284 -1.31 -4.77 11.94
CA LEU A 284 -1.20 -5.97 12.75
C LEU A 284 -2.41 -6.89 12.60
N ASP A 285 -3.53 -6.36 12.06
CA ASP A 285 -4.76 -7.12 11.88
C ASP A 285 -4.67 -8.13 10.73
N HIS A 286 -5.65 -8.89 10.59
CA HIS A 286 -6.10 -9.87 9.59
C HIS A 286 -6.51 -11.19 10.24
N PRO A 287 -7.14 -12.13 9.50
CA PRO A 287 -7.46 -13.45 10.03
C PRO A 287 -6.22 -14.19 10.58
N LYS A 288 -6.46 -15.19 11.41
CA LYS A 288 -5.41 -16.12 11.80
C LYS A 288 -4.73 -16.68 10.53
N GLU A 289 -3.50 -17.07 10.62
CA GLU A 289 -2.52 -17.26 9.55
C GLU A 289 -2.12 -15.90 9.00
N SER A 290 -2.55 -15.42 7.86
CA SER A 290 -2.18 -14.11 7.26
C SER A 290 -0.75 -13.69 7.65
N ALA A 291 0.21 -14.48 7.17
CA ALA A 291 1.58 -14.43 7.65
C ALA A 291 2.39 -13.35 6.93
N ASN A 292 2.27 -13.29 5.60
CA ASN A 292 2.88 -12.23 4.84
C ASN A 292 2.05 -10.93 4.98
N ASP A 293 0.74 -11.05 4.95
CA ASP A 293 -0.21 -9.93 5.06
C ASP A 293 -0.94 -9.88 6.43
N ASN A 294 -0.49 -9.10 7.45
CA ASN A 294 0.78 -8.40 7.47
C ASN A 294 1.52 -8.68 8.81
N ALA A 295 1.58 -9.95 9.21
CA ALA A 295 2.44 -10.31 10.32
C ALA A 295 3.93 -10.09 9.96
N SER A 296 4.30 -10.16 8.67
CA SER A 296 5.67 -9.94 8.19
C SER A 296 6.15 -8.52 8.45
N GLY A 297 5.39 -7.50 8.02
CA GLY A 297 5.73 -6.10 8.27
C GLY A 297 5.73 -5.76 9.76
N SER A 298 4.72 -6.27 10.49
CA SER A 298 4.63 -6.10 11.95
C SER A 298 5.84 -6.68 12.68
N ALA A 299 6.34 -7.85 12.26
CA ALA A 299 7.53 -8.50 12.81
C ALA A 299 8.81 -7.74 12.42
N ALA A 300 8.92 -7.30 11.18
CA ALA A 300 10.08 -6.57 10.69
C ALA A 300 10.29 -5.25 11.45
N ILE A 301 9.25 -4.42 11.63
CA ILE A 301 9.42 -3.19 12.41
C ILE A 301 9.70 -3.46 13.90
N LEU A 302 9.28 -4.60 14.43
CA LEU A 302 9.59 -5.02 15.79
C LEU A 302 11.08 -5.39 15.94
N ASP A 303 11.67 -6.11 14.99
CA ASP A 303 13.09 -6.41 14.99
C ASP A 303 13.95 -5.16 14.71
N ILE A 304 13.52 -4.25 13.83
CA ILE A 304 14.17 -2.94 13.65
C ILE A 304 14.18 -2.15 14.96
N ALA A 305 13.04 -2.11 15.67
CA ALA A 305 12.93 -1.42 16.95
C ALA A 305 13.91 -2.01 18.00
N ARG A 306 13.98 -3.35 18.10
CA ARG A 306 14.95 -4.05 18.96
C ARG A 306 16.39 -3.66 18.60
N THR A 307 16.73 -3.83 17.33
CA THR A 307 18.11 -3.69 16.85
C THR A 307 18.64 -2.27 17.00
N LEU A 308 17.88 -1.26 16.57
CA LEU A 308 18.31 0.14 16.69
C LEU A 308 18.46 0.55 18.16
N LYS A 309 17.55 0.09 19.03
CA LYS A 309 17.66 0.36 20.47
C LYS A 309 18.91 -0.30 21.07
N GLU A 310 19.13 -1.59 20.81
CA GLU A 310 20.30 -2.31 21.34
C GLU A 310 21.63 -1.68 20.89
N LEU A 311 21.75 -1.38 19.58
CA LEU A 311 22.98 -0.82 19.02
C LEU A 311 23.26 0.59 19.52
N THR A 312 22.23 1.43 19.72
CA THR A 312 22.38 2.80 20.23
C THR A 312 22.60 2.82 21.75
N ASP A 313 21.90 1.98 22.52
CA ASP A 313 22.07 1.90 23.98
C ASP A 313 23.42 1.31 24.38
N SER A 314 23.92 0.33 23.60
CA SER A 314 25.27 -0.25 23.82
C SER A 314 26.40 0.65 23.31
N GLY A 315 26.11 1.73 22.60
CA GLY A 315 27.10 2.62 22.00
C GLY A 315 27.84 2.03 20.79
N ARG A 316 27.39 0.91 20.23
CA ARG A 316 27.93 0.33 18.98
C ARG A 316 27.61 1.23 17.78
N LEU A 317 26.41 1.82 17.76
CA LEU A 317 26.02 2.93 16.89
C LEU A 317 25.86 4.22 17.68
N PRO A 318 26.06 5.39 17.07
CA PRO A 318 25.77 6.66 17.71
C PRO A 318 24.28 6.77 18.06
N ARG A 319 23.97 7.53 19.12
CA ARG A 319 22.57 7.87 19.43
C ARG A 319 21.95 8.61 18.25
N LEU A 320 20.68 8.36 18.02
CA LEU A 320 19.95 9.10 17.00
C LEU A 320 19.89 10.59 17.38
N LYS A 321 20.02 11.47 16.40
CA LYS A 321 19.80 12.91 16.58
C LYS A 321 18.30 13.23 16.58
N ARG A 322 17.53 12.56 15.70
CA ARG A 322 16.08 12.65 15.55
C ARG A 322 15.41 11.37 16.06
N SER A 323 14.15 11.45 16.40
CA SER A 323 13.37 10.31 16.90
C SER A 323 12.86 9.40 15.79
N ILE A 324 12.62 8.15 16.16
CA ILE A 324 11.87 7.19 15.34
C ILE A 324 10.67 6.73 16.16
N GLN A 325 9.50 6.82 15.56
CA GLN A 325 8.25 6.27 16.08
C GLN A 325 7.90 4.98 15.31
N PHE A 326 7.54 3.94 16.03
CA PHE A 326 7.04 2.68 15.48
C PHE A 326 5.57 2.56 15.84
N VAL A 327 4.72 2.21 14.87
CA VAL A 327 3.28 2.07 15.07
C VAL A 327 2.75 0.78 14.44
N TRP A 328 2.04 -0.01 15.24
CA TRP A 328 1.30 -1.20 14.81
C TRP A 328 -0.18 -0.89 14.90
N VAL A 329 -0.88 -0.97 13.79
CA VAL A 329 -2.24 -0.44 13.64
C VAL A 329 -3.23 -1.48 13.13
N PRO A 330 -4.52 -1.35 13.40
CA PRO A 330 -5.56 -1.89 12.52
C PRO A 330 -5.57 -1.11 11.21
N GLU A 331 -5.40 -1.81 10.09
CA GLU A 331 -5.25 -1.24 8.75
C GLU A 331 -6.37 -0.24 8.44
N TRP A 332 -6.03 0.90 7.83
CA TRP A 332 -6.95 1.98 7.46
C TRP A 332 -7.70 2.60 8.65
N ASN A 333 -8.57 1.85 9.31
CA ASN A 333 -9.48 2.38 10.32
C ASN A 333 -8.75 2.80 11.60
N GLY A 334 -7.82 1.97 12.06
CA GLY A 334 -7.01 2.29 13.25
C GLY A 334 -6.03 3.41 12.98
N THR A 335 -5.35 3.38 11.84
CA THR A 335 -4.42 4.45 11.44
C THR A 335 -5.16 5.77 11.28
N MET A 336 -6.38 5.74 10.71
CA MET A 336 -7.22 6.93 10.63
C MET A 336 -7.60 7.45 12.02
N ALA A 337 -7.98 6.57 12.94
CA ALA A 337 -8.30 6.97 14.32
C ALA A 337 -7.08 7.60 15.03
N TYR A 338 -5.90 7.02 14.80
CA TYR A 338 -4.64 7.51 15.35
C TYR A 338 -4.29 8.90 14.83
N VAL A 339 -4.27 9.09 13.51
CA VAL A 339 -3.94 10.41 12.93
C VAL A 339 -5.01 11.46 13.21
N ASP A 340 -6.27 11.08 13.43
CA ASP A 340 -7.34 11.99 13.84
C ASP A 340 -7.15 12.49 15.27
N ALA A 341 -6.71 11.62 16.18
CA ALA A 341 -6.41 11.95 17.57
C ALA A 341 -5.12 12.76 17.73
N HIS A 342 -4.20 12.67 16.76
CA HIS A 342 -2.89 13.30 16.77
C HIS A 342 -2.75 14.37 15.68
N PRO A 343 -3.35 15.57 15.87
CA PRO A 343 -3.27 16.65 14.87
C PRO A 343 -1.84 17.17 14.62
N GLU A 344 -0.91 16.92 15.55
CA GLU A 344 0.52 17.23 15.41
C GLU A 344 1.26 16.32 14.43
N LEU A 345 0.71 15.13 14.11
CA LEU A 345 1.23 14.23 13.09
C LEU A 345 1.05 14.82 11.70
N VAL A 346 1.87 15.80 11.36
CA VAL A 346 1.90 16.44 10.05
C VAL A 346 3.34 16.68 9.60
N GLY A 347 3.54 16.65 8.28
CA GLY A 347 4.85 16.88 7.67
C GLY A 347 5.22 18.37 7.57
N PRO A 348 6.49 18.66 7.16
CA PRO A 348 7.03 20.02 7.11
C PRO A 348 6.22 20.98 6.21
N ALA A 349 5.61 20.47 5.14
CA ALA A 349 4.75 21.28 4.27
C ALA A 349 3.53 21.90 4.98
N LEU A 350 3.13 21.35 6.13
CA LEU A 350 2.09 21.88 7.02
C LEU A 350 2.66 22.47 8.31
N GLY A 351 3.98 22.69 8.37
CA GLY A 351 4.66 23.25 9.54
C GLY A 351 4.92 22.22 10.66
N GLY A 352 4.76 20.94 10.39
CA GLY A 352 5.01 19.85 11.34
C GLY A 352 6.45 19.35 11.33
N LYS A 353 6.69 18.31 12.14
CA LYS A 353 8.01 17.77 12.44
C LYS A 353 8.17 16.29 12.05
N PHE A 354 7.17 15.69 11.40
CA PHE A 354 7.25 14.32 10.92
C PHE A 354 7.82 14.30 9.50
N LEU A 355 9.04 13.76 9.39
CA LEU A 355 9.89 13.94 8.21
C LEU A 355 9.72 12.85 7.15
N GLY A 356 9.18 11.70 7.53
CA GLY A 356 8.91 10.59 6.61
C GLY A 356 8.25 9.41 7.29
N ASN A 357 7.58 8.58 6.48
CA ASN A 357 6.99 7.30 6.87
C ASN A 357 7.54 6.19 5.98
N LEU A 358 7.94 5.08 6.58
CA LEU A 358 8.16 3.81 5.90
C LEU A 358 7.08 2.85 6.37
N ASN A 359 6.22 2.44 5.45
CA ASN A 359 5.16 1.48 5.69
C ASN A 359 5.62 0.11 5.19
N LEU A 360 5.73 -0.86 6.09
CA LEU A 360 6.14 -2.22 5.76
C LEU A 360 4.89 -3.09 5.72
N ASP A 361 4.53 -3.53 4.52
CA ASP A 361 3.33 -4.31 4.28
C ASP A 361 3.65 -5.44 3.31
N MET A 362 3.56 -6.70 3.78
CA MET A 362 3.91 -7.89 3.01
C MET A 362 5.40 -7.91 2.61
N VAL A 363 6.32 -7.90 3.57
CA VAL A 363 7.76 -7.76 3.33
C VAL A 363 8.58 -9.04 3.55
N GLY A 364 7.92 -10.17 3.74
CA GLY A 364 8.58 -11.43 4.03
C GLY A 364 8.30 -12.56 3.03
N GLU A 365 7.81 -12.28 1.84
CA GLU A 365 7.36 -13.30 0.91
C GLU A 365 8.52 -14.06 0.27
N ASN A 366 8.42 -15.39 0.23
CA ASN A 366 9.39 -16.23 -0.46
C ASN A 366 9.28 -16.03 -1.98
N GLU A 367 10.20 -15.27 -2.54
CA GLU A 367 10.20 -14.89 -3.97
C GLU A 367 10.33 -16.10 -4.92
N GLU A 368 11.06 -17.14 -4.52
CA GLU A 368 11.24 -18.34 -5.34
C GLU A 368 9.96 -19.19 -5.41
N LEU A 369 9.27 -19.30 -4.27
CA LEU A 369 8.03 -20.07 -4.17
C LEU A 369 6.84 -19.37 -4.83
N LEU A 370 6.74 -18.06 -4.64
CA LEU A 370 5.56 -17.26 -5.02
C LEU A 370 5.79 -16.43 -6.30
N HIS A 371 7.02 -16.45 -6.84
CA HIS A 371 7.41 -15.68 -8.03
C HIS A 371 7.17 -14.18 -7.89
N SER A 372 7.27 -13.67 -6.67
CA SER A 372 7.11 -12.27 -6.32
C SER A 372 8.40 -11.48 -6.42
N LYS A 373 8.33 -10.22 -6.08
CA LYS A 373 9.48 -9.33 -5.91
C LYS A 373 9.16 -8.23 -4.91
N LEU A 374 10.16 -7.71 -4.25
CA LEU A 374 10.01 -6.53 -3.40
C LEU A 374 9.71 -5.29 -4.27
N ILE A 375 8.65 -4.58 -3.96
CA ILE A 375 8.23 -3.34 -4.60
C ILE A 375 8.43 -2.21 -3.60
N LEU A 376 9.24 -1.22 -3.97
CA LEU A 376 9.42 0.01 -3.23
C LEU A 376 8.61 1.09 -3.93
N THR A 377 7.46 1.45 -3.34
CA THR A 377 6.54 2.41 -3.92
C THR A 377 6.93 3.81 -3.50
N ARG A 378 7.23 4.68 -4.46
CA ARG A 378 7.63 6.08 -4.22
C ARG A 378 6.47 6.90 -3.62
N THR A 379 6.80 8.03 -3.02
CA THR A 379 5.80 9.03 -2.61
C THR A 379 5.05 9.56 -3.86
N PRO A 380 3.77 9.95 -3.73
CA PRO A 380 3.03 10.54 -4.84
C PRO A 380 3.57 11.93 -5.22
N ASN A 381 3.22 12.39 -6.43
CA ASN A 381 3.71 13.67 -6.95
C ASN A 381 3.23 14.88 -6.12
N SER A 382 2.14 14.75 -5.36
CA SER A 382 1.69 15.79 -4.43
C SER A 382 2.61 15.98 -3.21
N ILE A 383 3.55 15.05 -2.97
CA ILE A 383 4.53 15.11 -1.88
C ILE A 383 5.89 14.61 -2.37
N PRO A 384 6.58 15.39 -3.19
CA PRO A 384 7.94 15.08 -3.60
C PRO A 384 8.88 15.01 -2.39
N SER A 385 9.80 14.03 -2.38
CA SER A 385 10.69 13.82 -1.22
C SER A 385 12.00 13.14 -1.60
N ILE A 386 13.07 13.59 -0.96
CA ILE A 386 14.40 12.97 -1.01
C ILE A 386 14.39 11.54 -0.40
N LEU A 387 13.38 11.21 0.42
CA LEU A 387 13.20 9.90 1.01
C LEU A 387 13.22 8.79 -0.06
N ASN A 388 12.65 9.06 -1.24
CA ASN A 388 12.63 8.14 -2.36
C ASN A 388 14.04 7.74 -2.82
N ASP A 389 14.95 8.72 -2.92
CA ASP A 389 16.32 8.49 -3.39
C ASP A 389 17.15 7.78 -2.31
N VAL A 390 16.88 8.03 -1.03
CA VAL A 390 17.53 7.31 0.08
C VAL A 390 17.10 5.85 0.12
N VAL A 391 15.80 5.55 0.02
CA VAL A 391 15.29 4.17 0.00
C VAL A 391 15.87 3.40 -1.19
N GLU A 392 15.89 4.02 -2.38
CA GLU A 392 16.46 3.41 -3.60
C GLU A 392 17.95 3.11 -3.44
N ASN A 393 18.74 4.03 -2.86
CA ASN A 393 20.16 3.81 -2.60
C ASN A 393 20.38 2.69 -1.56
N MET A 394 19.55 2.62 -0.52
CA MET A 394 19.61 1.52 0.47
C MET A 394 19.28 0.17 -0.17
N ALA A 395 18.31 0.10 -1.07
CA ALA A 395 17.98 -1.13 -1.78
C ALA A 395 19.15 -1.58 -2.67
N GLN A 396 19.79 -0.66 -3.40
CA GLN A 396 21.00 -0.94 -4.19
C GLN A 396 22.16 -1.42 -3.30
N MET A 397 22.31 -0.85 -2.12
CA MET A 397 23.31 -1.27 -1.14
C MET A 397 23.04 -2.71 -0.68
N VAL A 398 21.80 -3.03 -0.33
CA VAL A 398 21.39 -4.37 0.16
C VAL A 398 21.55 -5.42 -0.93
N ASP A 399 21.22 -5.11 -2.17
CA ASP A 399 21.48 -5.98 -3.32
C ASP A 399 22.99 -6.32 -3.42
N GLY A 400 23.87 -5.31 -3.28
CA GLY A 400 25.32 -5.49 -3.26
C GLY A 400 25.85 -6.26 -2.05
N MET A 401 25.11 -6.33 -0.93
CA MET A 401 25.50 -7.09 0.27
C MET A 401 25.35 -8.62 0.11
N ASN A 402 24.54 -9.04 -0.87
CA ASN A 402 24.29 -10.46 -1.16
C ASN A 402 23.85 -11.27 0.07
N ILE A 403 22.86 -10.79 0.80
CA ILE A 403 22.29 -11.45 1.98
C ILE A 403 21.58 -12.74 1.51
N ARG A 404 22.07 -13.87 1.97
CA ARG A 404 21.55 -15.21 1.66
C ARG A 404 21.88 -16.16 2.77
N THR A 405 20.98 -17.13 3.05
CA THR A 405 21.24 -18.20 4.00
C THR A 405 20.72 -19.56 3.48
N PRO A 406 21.26 -20.70 3.98
CA PRO A 406 20.72 -22.01 3.62
C PRO A 406 19.28 -22.28 4.12
N ARG A 407 18.74 -21.42 4.97
CA ARG A 407 17.38 -21.55 5.55
C ARG A 407 16.35 -20.67 4.86
N GLY A 408 16.79 -19.74 4.02
CA GLY A 408 15.93 -18.85 3.28
C GLY A 408 16.33 -18.77 1.81
N SER A 409 15.95 -17.69 1.15
CA SER A 409 16.23 -17.46 -0.27
C SER A 409 17.71 -17.54 -0.61
N LEU A 410 18.03 -18.28 -1.64
CA LEU A 410 19.36 -18.32 -2.25
C LEU A 410 19.48 -17.38 -3.46
N SER A 411 18.35 -16.82 -3.91
CA SER A 411 18.30 -15.83 -4.99
C SER A 411 18.94 -14.50 -4.59
N GLU A 412 19.30 -13.69 -5.58
CA GLU A 412 19.64 -12.29 -5.38
C GLU A 412 18.38 -11.51 -4.99
N LEU A 413 18.57 -10.33 -4.37
CA LEU A 413 17.44 -9.45 -4.09
C LEU A 413 16.75 -9.09 -5.41
N ASN A 414 15.47 -9.44 -5.52
CA ASN A 414 14.66 -9.11 -6.69
C ASN A 414 13.70 -7.97 -6.33
N TYR A 415 14.07 -6.76 -6.68
CA TYR A 415 13.24 -5.60 -6.32
C TYR A 415 12.96 -4.69 -7.52
N ARG A 416 11.98 -3.83 -7.37
CA ARG A 416 11.72 -2.73 -8.28
C ARG A 416 11.23 -1.50 -7.52
N VAL A 417 11.61 -0.33 -8.04
CA VAL A 417 11.03 0.95 -7.61
C VAL A 417 9.89 1.31 -8.55
N THR A 418 8.75 1.66 -8.00
CA THR A 418 7.55 2.02 -8.78
C THR A 418 7.07 3.43 -8.44
N PRO A 419 6.32 4.09 -9.34
CA PRO A 419 5.51 5.23 -8.97
C PRO A 419 4.60 4.91 -7.77
N TYR A 420 4.01 5.93 -7.19
CA TYR A 420 3.04 5.80 -6.12
C TYR A 420 1.91 4.81 -6.47
N SER A 421 1.57 4.01 -5.52
CA SER A 421 0.37 3.19 -5.48
C SER A 421 -0.15 3.21 -4.04
N GLY A 422 -1.46 3.38 -3.87
CA GLY A 422 -2.13 3.23 -2.59
C GLY A 422 -2.29 1.77 -2.19
N GLY A 423 -3.14 1.53 -1.20
CA GLY A 423 -3.54 0.18 -0.78
C GLY A 423 -3.12 -0.19 0.64
N SER A 424 -2.42 0.69 1.38
CA SER A 424 -2.02 0.45 2.76
C SER A 424 -1.91 1.75 3.58
N ASP A 425 -1.46 1.67 4.83
CA ASP A 425 -1.48 2.73 5.85
C ASP A 425 -0.63 3.96 5.53
N HIS A 426 0.36 3.87 4.63
CA HIS A 426 1.13 5.04 4.19
C HIS A 426 0.24 6.17 3.67
N MET A 427 -0.94 5.86 3.14
CA MET A 427 -1.89 6.86 2.63
C MET A 427 -2.36 7.83 3.71
N MET A 428 -2.51 7.38 4.97
CA MET A 428 -2.93 8.23 6.09
C MET A 428 -1.86 9.26 6.45
N PHE A 429 -0.58 8.86 6.40
CA PHE A 429 0.56 9.75 6.62
C PHE A 429 0.78 10.70 5.43
N ILE A 430 0.65 10.21 4.21
CA ILE A 430 0.73 11.01 2.98
C ILE A 430 -0.31 12.15 3.00
N ASP A 431 -1.53 11.87 3.40
CA ASP A 431 -2.57 12.90 3.51
C ASP A 431 -2.21 13.99 4.54
N ARG A 432 -1.45 13.65 5.57
CA ARG A 432 -0.90 14.58 6.56
C ARG A 432 0.37 15.30 6.07
N LYS A 433 0.69 15.18 4.78
CA LYS A 433 1.91 15.74 4.17
C LYS A 433 3.19 15.21 4.80
N ILE A 434 3.17 13.98 5.33
CA ILE A 434 4.33 13.20 5.70
C ILE A 434 4.70 12.33 4.50
N PRO A 435 5.88 12.48 3.89
CA PRO A 435 6.28 11.63 2.77
C PRO A 435 6.27 10.16 3.17
N GLY A 436 5.50 9.31 2.48
CA GLY A 436 5.35 7.90 2.78
C GLY A 436 5.83 7.01 1.63
N VAL A 437 6.69 6.06 1.92
CA VAL A 437 7.14 4.99 1.02
C VAL A 437 6.57 3.66 1.53
N MET A 438 5.99 2.86 0.65
CA MET A 438 5.51 1.52 0.99
C MET A 438 6.48 0.46 0.46
N PHE A 439 6.76 -0.52 1.30
CA PHE A 439 7.45 -1.76 0.97
C PHE A 439 6.40 -2.86 0.85
N VAL A 440 6.36 -3.57 -0.27
CA VAL A 440 5.38 -4.64 -0.48
C VAL A 440 5.93 -5.68 -1.45
N HIS A 441 5.68 -6.97 -1.21
CA HIS A 441 5.93 -7.99 -2.22
C HIS A 441 4.73 -8.20 -3.14
N GLY A 442 5.00 -8.55 -4.38
CA GLY A 442 3.97 -8.88 -5.36
C GLY A 442 4.54 -9.31 -6.73
N PRO A 443 3.75 -10.07 -7.51
CA PRO A 443 2.41 -10.57 -7.21
C PRO A 443 2.40 -11.65 -6.12
N ASP A 444 1.30 -11.77 -5.39
CA ASP A 444 1.08 -12.81 -4.37
C ASP A 444 -0.27 -13.50 -4.59
N TYR A 445 -0.26 -14.80 -4.92
CA TYR A 445 -1.48 -15.56 -5.09
C TYR A 445 -2.13 -15.93 -3.76
N THR A 446 -1.36 -15.90 -2.66
CA THR A 446 -1.85 -16.24 -1.32
C THR A 446 -2.51 -15.08 -0.60
N HIS A 447 -2.30 -13.85 -1.10
CA HIS A 447 -2.85 -12.62 -0.52
C HIS A 447 -4.36 -12.72 -0.26
N HIS A 448 -4.78 -12.44 0.97
CA HIS A 448 -6.17 -12.56 1.43
C HIS A 448 -6.74 -13.99 1.30
N THR A 449 -5.92 -15.01 1.50
CA THR A 449 -6.38 -16.41 1.49
C THR A 449 -5.87 -17.22 2.66
N SER A 450 -6.47 -18.41 2.88
CA SER A 450 -6.04 -19.37 3.89
C SER A 450 -4.68 -20.01 3.63
N GLU A 451 -4.06 -19.70 2.48
CA GLU A 451 -2.73 -20.18 2.11
C GLU A 451 -1.61 -19.19 2.44
N ASP A 452 -1.92 -17.98 2.90
CA ASP A 452 -0.93 -17.06 3.45
C ASP A 452 -0.47 -17.53 4.85
N THR A 453 0.47 -18.45 4.85
CA THR A 453 0.93 -19.19 6.04
C THR A 453 2.42 -18.96 6.30
N PRO A 454 2.92 -19.14 7.54
CA PRO A 454 4.30 -18.84 7.91
C PRO A 454 5.38 -19.61 7.13
N ASP A 455 5.06 -20.74 6.50
CA ASP A 455 5.99 -21.48 5.64
C ASP A 455 6.34 -20.74 4.34
N LYS A 456 5.51 -19.80 3.92
CA LYS A 456 5.73 -18.95 2.75
C LYS A 456 6.49 -17.67 3.05
N VAL A 457 6.73 -17.38 4.32
CA VAL A 457 7.55 -16.25 4.76
C VAL A 457 9.02 -16.66 4.79
N ASP A 458 9.86 -15.87 4.13
CA ASP A 458 11.30 -16.09 4.01
C ASP A 458 12.07 -15.16 4.96
N PRO A 459 12.88 -15.71 5.88
CA PRO A 459 13.65 -14.86 6.79
C PRO A 459 14.69 -13.99 6.07
N VAL A 460 15.16 -14.39 4.90
CA VAL A 460 16.12 -13.57 4.12
C VAL A 460 15.45 -12.35 3.54
N GLU A 461 14.20 -12.47 3.05
CA GLU A 461 13.45 -11.31 2.54
C GLU A 461 13.06 -10.35 3.67
N LEU A 462 12.72 -10.88 4.85
CA LEU A 462 12.54 -10.05 6.05
C LEU A 462 13.81 -9.26 6.38
N GLU A 463 14.99 -9.93 6.48
CA GLU A 463 16.27 -9.28 6.78
C GLU A 463 16.64 -8.22 5.73
N ARG A 464 16.43 -8.49 4.45
CA ARG A 464 16.68 -7.54 3.35
C ARG A 464 15.83 -6.28 3.51
N SER A 465 14.53 -6.46 3.74
CA SER A 465 13.57 -5.36 3.96
C SER A 465 13.90 -4.57 5.22
N GLU A 466 14.28 -5.24 6.31
CA GLU A 466 14.72 -4.62 7.56
C GLU A 466 15.97 -3.77 7.38
N VAL A 467 16.98 -4.28 6.66
CA VAL A 467 18.24 -3.53 6.43
C VAL A 467 17.97 -2.28 5.57
N ILE A 468 17.11 -2.38 4.53
CA ILE A 468 16.71 -1.21 3.74
C ILE A 468 16.01 -0.17 4.60
N ALA A 469 15.02 -0.59 5.38
CA ALA A 469 14.21 0.32 6.20
C ALA A 469 15.02 0.93 7.35
N ALA A 470 15.73 0.11 8.13
CA ALA A 470 16.56 0.56 9.25
C ALA A 470 17.70 1.47 8.78
N GLY A 471 18.36 1.11 7.67
CA GLY A 471 19.40 1.92 7.05
C GLY A 471 18.89 3.29 6.63
N THR A 472 17.71 3.34 6.01
CA THR A 472 17.06 4.58 5.58
C THR A 472 16.81 5.53 6.76
N VAL A 473 16.10 5.05 7.80
CA VAL A 473 15.76 5.92 8.93
C VAL A 473 16.97 6.27 9.79
N PHE A 474 17.92 5.34 9.97
CA PHE A 474 19.16 5.63 10.68
C PHE A 474 20.01 6.70 10.00
N PHE A 475 20.17 6.61 8.67
CA PHE A 475 20.89 7.60 7.88
C PHE A 475 20.26 8.99 8.00
N LEU A 476 18.96 9.09 7.73
CA LEU A 476 18.25 10.37 7.76
C LEU A 476 18.14 10.95 9.17
N ALA A 477 17.96 10.11 10.19
CA ALA A 477 17.92 10.56 11.59
C ALA A 477 19.25 11.15 12.06
N ASN A 478 20.38 10.72 11.47
CA ASN A 478 21.73 11.14 11.85
C ASN A 478 22.44 11.99 10.77
N LEU A 479 21.72 12.45 9.74
CA LEU A 479 22.31 13.09 8.56
C LEU A 479 23.24 14.26 8.92
N GLU A 480 24.53 14.09 8.60
CA GLU A 480 25.58 15.09 8.78
C GLU A 480 25.70 16.02 7.54
N PRO A 481 26.26 17.22 7.69
CA PRO A 481 26.37 18.19 6.60
C PRO A 481 27.06 17.64 5.33
N ASN A 482 28.18 16.93 5.50
CA ASN A 482 28.90 16.36 4.34
C ASN A 482 28.07 15.26 3.66
N GLN A 483 27.38 14.41 4.43
CA GLN A 483 26.50 13.38 3.90
C GLN A 483 25.28 13.98 3.19
N ALA A 484 24.76 15.11 3.69
CA ALA A 484 23.68 15.84 3.02
C ALA A 484 24.11 16.36 1.64
N LEU A 485 25.36 16.84 1.54
CA LEU A 485 25.90 17.30 0.27
C LEU A 485 26.07 16.13 -0.74
N ASP A 486 26.64 15.01 -0.26
CA ASP A 486 26.76 13.80 -1.08
C ASP A 486 25.40 13.30 -1.56
N LEU A 487 24.40 13.28 -0.68
CA LEU A 487 23.02 12.93 -1.00
C LEU A 487 22.44 13.84 -2.10
N VAL A 488 22.67 15.16 -2.03
CA VAL A 488 22.21 16.09 -3.07
C VAL A 488 22.82 15.74 -4.43
N TYR A 489 24.12 15.43 -4.50
CA TYR A 489 24.74 15.07 -5.77
C TYR A 489 24.26 13.74 -6.33
N LEU A 490 24.08 12.73 -5.49
CA LEU A 490 23.55 11.43 -5.90
C LEU A 490 22.10 11.57 -6.40
N ALA A 491 21.26 12.22 -5.62
CA ALA A 491 19.87 12.45 -6.00
C ALA A 491 19.74 13.33 -7.26
N ALA A 492 20.60 14.34 -7.43
CA ALA A 492 20.62 15.16 -8.64
C ALA A 492 20.93 14.32 -9.90
N ALA A 493 21.84 13.34 -9.80
CA ALA A 493 22.13 12.42 -10.92
C ALA A 493 20.90 11.56 -11.26
N SER A 494 20.26 10.94 -10.26
CA SER A 494 19.04 10.15 -10.43
C SER A 494 17.86 11.00 -10.95
N SER A 495 17.69 12.22 -10.43
CA SER A 495 16.69 13.18 -10.90
C SER A 495 16.89 13.57 -12.37
N THR A 496 18.15 13.76 -12.79
CA THR A 496 18.47 14.05 -14.19
C THR A 496 18.05 12.89 -15.12
N GLN A 497 18.26 11.66 -14.69
CA GLN A 497 17.80 10.48 -15.42
C GLN A 497 16.25 10.45 -15.52
N ARG A 498 15.53 10.66 -14.40
CA ARG A 498 14.07 10.67 -14.39
C ARG A 498 13.47 11.79 -15.24
N ILE A 499 14.08 12.98 -15.27
CA ILE A 499 13.70 14.07 -16.20
C ILE A 499 13.90 13.63 -17.66
N GLY A 500 15.03 12.97 -17.98
CA GLY A 500 15.27 12.41 -19.31
C GLY A 500 14.23 11.37 -19.72
N GLU A 501 13.80 10.52 -18.79
CA GLU A 501 12.72 9.56 -19.03
C GLU A 501 11.34 10.22 -19.22
N ALA A 502 11.06 11.30 -18.51
CA ALA A 502 9.87 12.12 -18.78
C ALA A 502 9.91 12.71 -20.20
N GLY A 503 11.07 13.20 -20.66
CA GLY A 503 11.29 13.64 -22.03
C GLY A 503 11.05 12.51 -23.05
N ARG A 504 11.54 11.30 -22.78
CA ARG A 504 11.31 10.13 -23.64
C ARG A 504 9.80 9.78 -23.73
N ARG A 505 9.07 9.78 -22.59
CA ARG A 505 7.62 9.58 -22.57
C ARG A 505 6.89 10.66 -23.37
N ALA A 506 7.27 11.92 -23.19
CA ALA A 506 6.74 13.05 -23.93
C ALA A 506 6.94 12.92 -25.45
N LEU A 507 8.14 12.50 -25.88
CA LEU A 507 8.43 12.25 -27.29
C LEU A 507 7.58 11.08 -27.84
N GLN A 508 7.41 10.01 -27.09
CA GLN A 508 6.54 8.87 -27.48
C GLN A 508 5.09 9.29 -27.67
N LEU A 509 4.55 10.18 -26.82
CA LEU A 509 3.20 10.76 -27.02
C LEU A 509 3.07 11.42 -28.38
N VAL A 510 4.07 12.20 -28.80
CA VAL A 510 4.08 12.86 -30.11
C VAL A 510 4.25 11.84 -31.24
N LEU A 511 5.18 10.90 -31.12
CA LEU A 511 5.48 9.93 -32.18
C LEU A 511 4.33 8.97 -32.45
N ASN A 512 3.59 8.57 -31.42
CA ASN A 512 2.49 7.61 -31.55
C ASN A 512 1.13 8.26 -31.88
N SER A 513 1.05 9.58 -31.93
CA SER A 513 -0.24 10.29 -32.14
C SER A 513 -0.56 10.50 -33.61
N PRO A 514 -1.84 10.46 -34.01
CA PRO A 514 -2.31 10.86 -35.34
C PRO A 514 -1.98 12.35 -35.63
N LEU A 515 -1.82 12.71 -36.90
CA LEU A 515 -1.37 14.05 -37.31
C LEU A 515 -2.35 15.17 -36.88
N ASP A 516 -3.65 14.90 -36.88
CA ASP A 516 -4.70 15.85 -36.47
C ASP A 516 -4.69 16.10 -34.95
N GLN A 517 -4.18 15.17 -34.14
CA GLN A 517 -4.06 15.32 -32.68
C GLN A 517 -2.72 15.89 -32.23
N LEU A 518 -1.73 15.98 -33.11
CA LEU A 518 -0.36 16.39 -32.75
C LEU A 518 -0.30 17.73 -31.98
N PRO A 519 -1.04 18.79 -32.33
CA PRO A 519 -1.00 20.02 -31.55
C PRO A 519 -1.40 19.84 -30.09
N ALA A 520 -2.48 19.09 -29.84
CA ALA A 520 -2.97 18.80 -28.48
C ALA A 520 -2.02 17.89 -27.70
N LYS A 521 -1.54 16.81 -28.35
CA LYS A 521 -0.58 15.86 -27.74
C LYS A 521 0.79 16.48 -27.51
N THR A 522 1.22 17.44 -28.31
CA THR A 522 2.41 18.25 -28.01
C THR A 522 2.20 19.07 -26.74
N GLY A 523 1.03 19.66 -26.54
CA GLY A 523 0.70 20.37 -25.30
C GLY A 523 0.79 19.45 -24.07
N GLU A 524 0.21 18.26 -24.16
CA GLU A 524 0.29 17.23 -23.11
C GLU A 524 1.74 16.81 -22.84
N ALA A 525 2.54 16.56 -23.88
CA ALA A 525 3.94 16.18 -23.77
C ALA A 525 4.78 17.26 -23.05
N LEU A 526 4.53 18.53 -23.31
CA LEU A 526 5.18 19.63 -22.61
C LEU A 526 4.81 19.69 -21.12
N ILE A 527 3.56 19.42 -20.78
CA ILE A 527 3.12 19.30 -19.38
C ILE A 527 3.87 18.18 -18.67
N VAL A 528 4.01 16.99 -19.31
CA VAL A 528 4.74 15.86 -18.72
C VAL A 528 6.18 16.25 -18.38
N ILE A 529 6.90 16.94 -19.27
CA ILE A 529 8.28 17.40 -19.01
C ILE A 529 8.30 18.40 -17.85
N GLU A 530 7.43 19.42 -17.90
CA GLU A 530 7.42 20.51 -16.93
C GLU A 530 7.08 20.04 -15.53
N GLU A 531 5.99 19.24 -15.35
CA GLU A 531 5.56 18.77 -14.05
C GLU A 531 6.55 17.77 -13.44
N ASN A 532 7.13 16.85 -14.24
CA ASN A 532 8.17 15.94 -13.73
C ASN A 532 9.46 16.69 -13.37
N THR A 533 9.82 17.73 -14.11
CA THR A 533 10.98 18.57 -13.75
C THR A 533 10.73 19.32 -12.45
N HIS A 534 9.53 19.87 -12.27
CA HIS A 534 9.12 20.52 -11.03
C HIS A 534 9.19 19.53 -9.84
N LEU A 535 8.62 18.33 -10.01
CA LEU A 535 8.65 17.24 -9.02
C LEU A 535 10.09 16.96 -8.54
N GLU A 536 11.03 16.77 -9.47
CA GLU A 536 12.42 16.44 -9.14
C GLU A 536 13.12 17.59 -8.41
N LYS A 537 12.86 18.84 -8.81
CA LYS A 537 13.38 20.03 -8.13
C LYS A 537 12.88 20.16 -6.69
N GLU A 538 11.59 19.96 -6.48
CA GLU A 538 10.98 20.03 -5.15
C GLU A 538 11.41 18.85 -4.27
N GLY A 539 11.48 17.63 -4.83
CA GLY A 539 11.95 16.45 -4.11
C GLY A 539 13.37 16.63 -3.57
N LEU A 540 14.30 17.08 -4.41
CA LEU A 540 15.68 17.35 -4.01
C LEU A 540 15.76 18.46 -2.96
N ALA A 541 14.92 19.49 -3.06
CA ALA A 541 14.89 20.60 -2.10
C ALA A 541 14.50 20.16 -0.69
N THR A 542 13.81 19.01 -0.53
CA THR A 542 13.47 18.49 0.80
C THR A 542 14.69 18.01 1.59
N THR A 543 15.86 17.87 0.98
CA THR A 543 17.12 17.65 1.71
C THR A 543 17.37 18.75 2.74
N MET A 544 16.92 19.98 2.46
CA MET A 544 17.04 21.12 3.39
C MET A 544 16.18 20.98 4.66
N TRP A 545 15.23 20.05 4.73
CA TRP A 545 14.53 19.73 5.98
C TRP A 545 15.45 19.08 7.01
N PHE A 546 16.48 18.41 6.54
CA PHE A 546 17.47 17.69 7.37
C PHE A 546 18.72 18.51 7.61
N ASN A 547 19.16 19.23 6.62
CA ASN A 547 20.35 20.07 6.69
C ASN A 547 20.18 21.28 5.74
N ASP A 548 20.16 22.49 6.33
CA ASP A 548 19.97 23.76 5.62
C ASP A 548 21.25 24.62 5.60
N GLU A 549 22.42 23.98 5.59
CA GLU A 549 23.68 24.70 5.44
C GLU A 549 23.83 25.31 4.04
N GLU A 550 24.58 26.42 3.97
CA GLU A 550 24.73 27.19 2.74
C GLU A 550 25.24 26.36 1.57
N GLN A 551 26.19 25.45 1.82
CA GLN A 551 26.74 24.56 0.77
C GLN A 551 25.68 23.60 0.22
N VAL A 552 24.79 23.05 1.03
CA VAL A 552 23.69 22.18 0.61
C VAL A 552 22.69 22.99 -0.21
N ARG A 553 22.29 24.17 0.29
CA ARG A 553 21.37 25.07 -0.40
C ARG A 553 21.92 25.48 -1.78
N ARG A 554 23.18 25.85 -1.87
CA ARG A 554 23.83 26.16 -3.17
C ARG A 554 23.83 24.98 -4.13
N ALA A 555 24.11 23.77 -3.66
CA ALA A 555 24.08 22.58 -4.50
C ALA A 555 22.66 22.31 -5.06
N VAL A 556 21.63 22.43 -4.22
CA VAL A 556 20.22 22.35 -4.64
C VAL A 556 19.88 23.40 -5.71
N GLU A 557 20.27 24.69 -5.49
CA GLU A 557 20.03 25.75 -6.46
C GLU A 557 20.73 25.53 -7.81
N VAL A 558 21.96 25.00 -7.78
CA VAL A 558 22.70 24.64 -9.02
C VAL A 558 21.96 23.56 -9.79
N PHE A 559 21.55 22.50 -9.11
CA PHE A 559 20.76 21.45 -9.74
C PHE A 559 19.43 21.98 -10.32
N GLN A 560 18.67 22.79 -9.57
CA GLN A 560 17.40 23.33 -10.05
C GLN A 560 17.58 24.14 -11.36
N LYS A 561 18.65 24.92 -11.48
CA LYS A 561 18.99 25.64 -12.71
C LYS A 561 19.35 24.69 -13.87
N GLN A 562 20.11 23.62 -13.57
CA GLN A 562 20.46 22.60 -14.56
C GLN A 562 19.23 21.84 -15.06
N ALA A 563 18.32 21.46 -14.15
CA ALA A 563 17.07 20.80 -14.47
C ALA A 563 16.19 21.66 -15.41
N ASP A 564 16.08 22.97 -15.15
CA ASP A 564 15.36 23.91 -16.03
C ASP A 564 15.99 24.03 -17.43
N VAL A 565 17.33 23.94 -17.55
CA VAL A 565 18.00 23.91 -18.85
C VAL A 565 17.70 22.60 -19.58
N HIS A 566 17.81 21.48 -18.89
CA HIS A 566 17.53 20.15 -19.45
C HIS A 566 16.06 20.04 -19.93
N ALA A 567 15.10 20.49 -19.13
CA ALA A 567 13.69 20.51 -19.50
C ALA A 567 13.43 21.33 -20.77
N ARG A 568 14.09 22.49 -20.94
CA ARG A 568 13.97 23.30 -22.16
C ARG A 568 14.47 22.57 -23.39
N VAL A 569 15.60 21.89 -23.31
CA VAL A 569 16.15 21.09 -24.43
C VAL A 569 15.15 20.00 -24.83
N LEU A 570 14.63 19.23 -23.87
CA LEU A 570 13.64 18.19 -24.12
C LEU A 570 12.34 18.74 -24.72
N ALA A 571 11.87 19.88 -24.23
CA ALA A 571 10.66 20.54 -24.74
C ALA A 571 10.85 21.01 -26.20
N ASP A 572 12.03 21.51 -26.56
CA ASP A 572 12.32 21.95 -27.92
C ASP A 572 12.45 20.74 -28.87
N GLU A 573 13.02 19.62 -28.45
CA GLU A 573 13.04 18.36 -29.20
C GLU A 573 11.63 17.84 -29.50
N VAL A 574 10.75 17.86 -28.51
CA VAL A 574 9.32 17.48 -28.65
C VAL A 574 8.61 18.37 -29.67
N LYS A 575 8.77 19.70 -29.56
CA LYS A 575 8.17 20.66 -30.50
C LYS A 575 8.71 20.49 -31.92
N GLN A 576 10.01 20.26 -32.08
CA GLN A 576 10.65 20.06 -33.36
C GLN A 576 10.17 18.75 -34.01
N SER A 577 10.06 17.67 -33.23
CA SER A 577 9.52 16.39 -33.71
C SER A 577 8.09 16.53 -34.23
N ALA A 578 7.21 17.20 -33.44
CA ALA A 578 5.84 17.45 -33.85
C ALA A 578 5.73 18.32 -35.11
N ALA A 579 6.52 19.40 -35.19
CA ALA A 579 6.58 20.27 -36.36
C ALA A 579 7.03 19.53 -37.64
N SER A 580 8.09 18.69 -37.53
CA SER A 580 8.61 17.89 -38.61
C SER A 580 7.56 16.89 -39.14
N ARG A 581 6.84 16.22 -38.25
CA ARG A 581 5.73 15.31 -38.61
C ARG A 581 4.59 16.00 -39.34
N LEU A 582 4.32 17.27 -38.99
CA LEU A 582 3.31 18.10 -39.67
C LEU A 582 3.80 18.72 -40.98
N GLY A 583 5.08 18.57 -41.33
CA GLY A 583 5.70 19.29 -42.45
C GLY A 583 5.73 20.83 -42.27
N LYS A 584 5.81 21.29 -41.01
CA LYS A 584 5.76 22.71 -40.62
C LYS A 584 7.04 23.14 -39.95
N LYS A 585 7.27 24.47 -39.88
CA LYS A 585 8.42 25.03 -39.13
C LYS A 585 8.19 25.07 -37.62
N SER A 586 6.94 25.05 -37.18
CA SER A 586 6.55 25.09 -35.77
C SER A 586 5.19 24.41 -35.58
N VAL A 587 4.93 23.95 -34.36
CA VAL A 587 3.63 23.44 -33.93
C VAL A 587 2.92 24.51 -33.08
N ALA A 588 1.68 24.82 -33.38
CA ALA A 588 0.85 25.67 -32.53
C ALA A 588 0.19 24.79 -31.46
N VAL A 589 0.59 24.96 -30.21
CA VAL A 589 -0.02 24.27 -29.07
C VAL A 589 -1.30 25.02 -28.68
N PRO A 590 -2.46 24.36 -28.60
CA PRO A 590 -3.68 25.02 -28.18
C PRO A 590 -3.54 25.51 -26.72
N SER A 591 -3.96 26.76 -26.48
CA SER A 591 -4.16 27.24 -25.12
C SER A 591 -5.46 26.63 -24.58
N GLY A 592 -5.37 25.81 -23.53
CA GLY A 592 -6.56 25.27 -22.84
C GLY A 592 -7.39 26.36 -22.14
N ILE A 593 -8.63 26.04 -21.82
CA ILE A 593 -9.45 26.88 -20.93
C ILE A 593 -8.81 26.81 -19.53
N VAL A 594 -8.54 27.97 -18.94
CA VAL A 594 -7.96 28.06 -17.60
C VAL A 594 -9.09 28.20 -16.58
N ASP A 595 -9.32 27.14 -15.79
CA ASP A 595 -10.21 27.22 -14.61
C ASP A 595 -9.41 27.75 -13.42
N LYS A 596 -9.74 28.96 -13.00
CA LYS A 596 -9.06 29.68 -11.90
C LYS A 596 -9.69 29.45 -10.53
N ARG A 597 -10.76 28.63 -10.43
CA ARG A 597 -11.35 28.29 -9.14
C ARG A 597 -10.33 27.56 -8.28
N VAL A 598 -10.30 27.89 -7.00
CA VAL A 598 -9.38 27.29 -6.02
C VAL A 598 -10.19 26.44 -5.05
N PRO A 599 -10.03 25.12 -5.04
CA PRO A 599 -10.69 24.27 -4.07
C PRO A 599 -9.95 24.30 -2.72
N VAL A 600 -10.70 24.17 -1.63
CA VAL A 600 -10.18 24.13 -0.25
C VAL A 600 -10.73 22.92 0.46
N ARG A 601 -9.88 22.07 1.01
CA ARG A 601 -10.27 20.92 1.84
C ARG A 601 -10.81 21.36 3.19
N LEU A 602 -11.86 20.67 3.65
CA LEU A 602 -12.47 20.85 4.95
C LEU A 602 -12.21 19.67 5.90
N THR A 603 -11.64 18.57 5.40
CA THR A 603 -11.29 17.38 6.17
C THR A 603 -9.80 17.09 6.06
N ARG A 604 -9.28 16.31 7.01
CA ARG A 604 -7.94 15.72 6.98
C ARG A 604 -8.07 14.21 6.91
N GLY A 605 -7.13 13.54 6.26
CA GLY A 605 -7.16 12.12 5.99
C GLY A 605 -7.75 11.79 4.61
N PRO A 606 -7.35 10.64 4.00
CA PRO A 606 -7.95 10.18 2.76
C PRO A 606 -9.45 10.04 2.93
N LEU A 607 -10.20 10.30 1.87
CA LEU A 607 -11.66 10.18 1.92
C LEU A 607 -12.05 8.70 1.97
N ASP A 608 -13.07 8.37 2.75
CA ASP A 608 -13.70 7.05 2.70
C ASP A 608 -14.09 6.70 1.26
N PHE A 609 -13.87 5.45 0.86
CA PHE A 609 -14.04 5.00 -0.52
C PHE A 609 -15.43 5.24 -1.12
N GLY A 610 -16.46 5.19 -0.29
CA GLY A 610 -17.86 5.42 -0.71
C GLY A 610 -18.33 6.87 -0.58
N LEU A 611 -17.52 7.75 -0.01
CA LEU A 611 -17.95 9.09 0.35
C LEU A 611 -18.30 10.00 -0.84
N PRO A 612 -17.52 10.05 -1.93
CA PRO A 612 -17.84 10.90 -3.08
C PRO A 612 -19.21 10.60 -3.68
N GLU A 613 -19.62 9.32 -3.65
CA GLU A 613 -20.89 8.85 -4.18
C GLU A 613 -22.04 8.89 -3.16
N SER A 614 -21.77 9.17 -1.89
CA SER A 614 -22.76 9.05 -0.79
C SER A 614 -23.98 9.96 -0.93
N LYS A 615 -23.83 11.14 -1.53
CA LYS A 615 -24.92 12.11 -1.77
C LYS A 615 -25.43 12.11 -3.21
N LEU A 616 -25.01 11.17 -4.02
CA LEU A 616 -25.57 10.99 -5.35
C LEU A 616 -26.96 10.36 -5.28
N SER A 617 -27.87 10.76 -6.18
CA SER A 617 -29.14 10.07 -6.38
C SER A 617 -28.93 8.64 -6.84
N GLU A 618 -29.94 7.78 -6.71
CA GLU A 618 -29.88 6.38 -7.16
C GLU A 618 -29.52 6.26 -8.66
N ALA A 619 -30.09 7.12 -9.50
CA ALA A 619 -29.77 7.18 -10.93
C ALA A 619 -28.32 7.61 -11.20
N GLU A 620 -27.81 8.59 -10.47
CA GLU A 620 -26.41 9.01 -10.57
C GLU A 620 -25.46 7.91 -10.09
N ARG A 621 -25.79 7.19 -9.00
CA ARG A 621 -25.00 6.03 -8.50
C ARG A 621 -25.01 4.86 -9.48
N ALA A 622 -26.14 4.57 -10.11
CA ALA A 622 -26.24 3.51 -11.13
C ALA A 622 -25.35 3.79 -12.35
N SER A 623 -25.06 5.08 -12.62
CA SER A 623 -24.14 5.51 -13.67
C SER A 623 -22.73 5.80 -13.16
N SER A 624 -22.41 5.52 -11.88
CA SER A 624 -21.16 5.95 -11.25
C SER A 624 -19.91 5.35 -11.89
N SER A 625 -19.96 4.10 -12.33
CA SER A 625 -18.84 3.47 -13.07
C SER A 625 -18.55 4.11 -14.44
N SER A 626 -19.53 4.84 -15.02
CA SER A 626 -19.38 5.63 -16.27
C SER A 626 -19.23 7.13 -16.01
N ARG A 627 -19.46 7.61 -14.77
CA ARG A 627 -19.45 9.03 -14.42
C ARG A 627 -18.06 9.64 -14.50
N TYR A 628 -17.06 8.93 -14.00
CA TYR A 628 -15.65 9.25 -14.15
C TYR A 628 -14.81 7.97 -14.14
N ARG A 629 -13.75 7.95 -14.99
CA ARG A 629 -12.85 6.80 -15.13
C ARG A 629 -11.56 7.07 -14.33
N LEU A 630 -11.70 7.22 -13.03
CA LEU A 630 -10.59 7.53 -12.13
C LEU A 630 -10.27 6.30 -11.28
N SER A 631 -9.00 5.89 -11.26
CA SER A 631 -8.53 4.89 -10.31
C SER A 631 -8.55 5.42 -8.88
N GLY A 632 -8.39 4.54 -7.89
CA GLY A 632 -8.27 4.94 -6.48
C GLY A 632 -7.11 5.91 -6.26
N ASP A 633 -5.95 5.65 -6.86
CA ASP A 633 -4.76 6.49 -6.76
C ASP A 633 -4.98 7.89 -7.34
N VAL A 634 -5.63 7.99 -8.50
CA VAL A 634 -5.97 9.29 -9.10
C VAL A 634 -6.93 10.08 -8.20
N ARG A 635 -7.96 9.43 -7.64
CA ARG A 635 -8.90 10.08 -6.69
C ARG A 635 -8.17 10.59 -5.44
N PHE A 636 -7.25 9.78 -4.91
CA PHE A 636 -6.44 10.16 -3.76
C PHE A 636 -5.56 11.37 -4.06
N GLU A 637 -4.85 11.36 -5.19
CA GLU A 637 -3.99 12.47 -5.59
C GLU A 637 -4.77 13.75 -5.93
N ILE A 638 -5.95 13.66 -6.54
CA ILE A 638 -6.83 14.83 -6.71
C ILE A 638 -7.04 15.54 -5.38
N VAL A 639 -7.37 14.77 -4.33
CA VAL A 639 -7.64 15.32 -2.99
C VAL A 639 -6.37 15.86 -2.34
N ASN A 640 -5.23 15.18 -2.55
CA ASN A 640 -3.93 15.62 -2.03
C ASN A 640 -3.42 16.92 -2.67
N PHE A 641 -3.69 17.15 -3.95
CA PHE A 641 -3.33 18.40 -4.61
C PHE A 641 -4.20 19.59 -4.18
N ILE A 642 -5.35 19.34 -3.51
CA ILE A 642 -6.20 20.42 -2.97
C ILE A 642 -5.54 21.00 -1.71
N ASP A 643 -4.75 22.05 -1.89
CA ASP A 643 -4.01 22.75 -0.83
C ASP A 643 -4.58 24.14 -0.48
N GLY A 644 -5.68 24.55 -1.14
CA GLY A 644 -6.28 25.89 -0.98
C GLY A 644 -5.50 27.01 -1.66
N LYS A 645 -4.52 26.68 -2.50
CA LYS A 645 -3.68 27.62 -3.28
C LYS A 645 -3.76 27.32 -4.78
N ARG A 646 -3.61 26.06 -5.17
CA ARG A 646 -3.68 25.61 -6.56
C ARG A 646 -5.07 25.80 -7.13
N THR A 647 -5.12 26.31 -8.36
CA THR A 647 -6.31 26.35 -9.19
C THR A 647 -6.64 24.97 -9.74
N ILE A 648 -7.87 24.78 -10.21
CA ILE A 648 -8.28 23.53 -10.88
C ILE A 648 -7.36 23.21 -12.05
N SER A 649 -6.99 24.20 -12.87
CA SER A 649 -6.07 23.97 -14.01
C SER A 649 -4.66 23.57 -13.57
N GLU A 650 -4.16 24.08 -12.45
CA GLU A 650 -2.86 23.64 -11.90
C GLU A 650 -2.93 22.22 -11.35
N ILE A 651 -4.02 21.84 -10.70
CA ILE A 651 -4.24 20.47 -10.25
C ILE A 651 -4.35 19.51 -11.45
N GLU A 652 -5.12 19.88 -12.49
CA GLU A 652 -5.24 19.08 -13.73
C GLU A 652 -3.86 18.85 -14.38
N ARG A 653 -3.03 19.89 -14.46
CA ARG A 653 -1.67 19.80 -15.02
C ARG A 653 -0.78 18.82 -14.22
N ALA A 654 -0.79 18.95 -12.90
CA ALA A 654 -0.03 18.05 -12.03
C ALA A 654 -0.44 16.58 -12.22
N LEU A 655 -1.75 16.32 -12.29
CA LEU A 655 -2.30 14.97 -12.55
C LEU A 655 -1.95 14.46 -13.96
N ILE A 656 -1.92 15.32 -14.98
CA ILE A 656 -1.47 14.94 -16.34
C ILE A 656 0.02 14.56 -16.31
N GLY A 657 0.84 15.28 -15.55
CA GLY A 657 2.26 15.00 -15.38
C GLY A 657 2.51 13.62 -14.75
N GLU A 658 1.66 13.20 -13.85
CA GLU A 658 1.76 11.93 -13.11
C GLU A 658 1.12 10.75 -13.85
N PHE A 659 -0.16 10.87 -14.21
CA PHE A 659 -0.99 9.77 -14.72
C PHE A 659 -1.27 9.83 -16.22
N GLY A 660 -1.04 10.98 -16.88
CA GLY A 660 -1.46 11.23 -18.25
C GLY A 660 -2.93 11.64 -18.36
N ARG A 661 -3.29 12.32 -19.45
CA ARG A 661 -4.64 12.89 -19.67
C ARG A 661 -5.74 11.84 -19.71
N ASP A 662 -5.47 10.67 -20.27
CA ASP A 662 -6.49 9.61 -20.44
C ASP A 662 -6.90 8.97 -19.10
N ALA A 663 -6.03 9.02 -18.08
CA ALA A 663 -6.29 8.50 -16.74
C ALA A 663 -7.16 9.41 -15.87
N ILE A 664 -7.30 10.70 -16.24
CA ILE A 664 -8.03 11.70 -15.45
C ILE A 664 -9.41 12.07 -16.05
N VAL A 665 -9.96 11.21 -16.89
CA VAL A 665 -11.27 11.44 -17.51
C VAL A 665 -12.37 11.48 -16.45
N GLY A 666 -13.05 12.62 -16.34
CA GLY A 666 -14.08 12.85 -15.33
C GLY A 666 -13.59 13.59 -14.07
N PHE A 667 -12.34 14.09 -14.08
CA PHE A 667 -11.76 14.88 -13.00
C PHE A 667 -12.69 16.01 -12.54
N ASP A 668 -13.23 16.84 -13.47
CA ASP A 668 -14.12 17.95 -13.13
C ASP A 668 -15.35 17.50 -12.35
N ARG A 669 -15.96 16.38 -12.79
CA ARG A 669 -17.14 15.81 -12.11
C ARG A 669 -16.83 15.29 -10.73
N TYR A 670 -15.65 14.68 -10.54
CA TYR A 670 -15.22 14.23 -9.23
C TYR A 670 -15.05 15.39 -8.26
N ILE A 671 -14.43 16.50 -8.70
CA ILE A 671 -14.30 17.72 -7.90
C ILE A 671 -15.68 18.26 -7.50
N GLU A 672 -16.65 18.34 -8.42
CA GLU A 672 -18.00 18.79 -8.12
C GLU A 672 -18.70 17.86 -7.11
N ASP A 673 -18.49 16.54 -7.22
CA ASP A 673 -19.08 15.57 -6.30
C ASP A 673 -18.50 15.69 -4.87
N VAL A 674 -17.19 15.88 -4.71
CA VAL A 674 -16.58 16.09 -3.38
C VAL A 674 -16.97 17.46 -2.78
N VAL A 675 -17.23 18.47 -3.59
CA VAL A 675 -17.84 19.73 -3.15
C VAL A 675 -19.29 19.51 -2.70
N LYS A 676 -20.09 18.78 -3.48
CA LYS A 676 -21.49 18.43 -3.15
C LYS A 676 -21.59 17.66 -1.82
N VAL A 677 -20.64 16.80 -1.55
CA VAL A 677 -20.55 16.04 -0.26
C VAL A 677 -20.19 16.97 0.90
N GLY A 678 -19.52 18.08 0.65
CA GLY A 678 -19.15 19.08 1.65
C GLY A 678 -17.79 18.85 2.31
N VAL A 679 -16.91 18.04 1.72
CA VAL A 679 -15.53 17.86 2.18
C VAL A 679 -14.54 18.82 1.52
N VAL A 680 -14.98 19.45 0.45
CA VAL A 680 -14.27 20.51 -0.27
C VAL A 680 -15.21 21.69 -0.47
N ARG A 681 -14.69 22.93 -0.43
CA ARG A 681 -15.42 24.14 -0.80
C ARG A 681 -14.60 24.97 -1.78
N TRP A 682 -15.25 25.87 -2.48
CA TRP A 682 -14.54 26.88 -3.25
C TRP A 682 -14.04 28.03 -2.34
N LYS A 683 -12.87 28.58 -2.67
CA LYS A 683 -12.28 29.71 -1.95
C LYS A 683 -13.12 30.97 -2.14
#